data_08893a0de4a9deaed431ddefe99d4c1c
#
_entry.id   08893a0de4a9deaed431ddefe99d4c1c
#
_cell.length_a   1.000
_cell.length_b   1.000
_cell.length_c   1.000
_cell.angle_alpha   90.00
_cell.angle_beta   90.00
_cell.angle_gamma   90.00
#
_symmetry.space_group_name_H-M   'P 1'
#
loop_
_entity.id
_entity.type
_entity.pdbx_description
1 polymer ?
#
loop_
_entity_poly.entity_id
_entity_poly.type
_entity_poly.pdbx_seq_one_letter_code
_entity_poly.pdbx_strand_id
1 'polypeptide(L)'
;MRRFVAPMLFLGAMLFLLIPVSGQKFAHPGINQTTADLQYMKAAVLRGDQPYKDAFERLKAATDLDFKVTPYTHVLRGPYGRPNIGGDDLSKGAALAYNCALLWYITDDQAYADKAIELLNAWSGTLWDFDYNDAKLLAAWTGHLLCNAAELLKYTPSGWKKQDIDQFKHLMMTVYYPLMRYYFPQANGNWDGAIIHSILAIAVFTDNRPLFDQATDHLLHGPVNGSLFKYIYPSGQCQESTRDQAHVQLGLGEFAGAAQIAYTQGVDVFSMADNRLALGYEYTARFLLGETPHCYGIISERAKTLRDDYEYVYRHYSAMGVEVPYTKLAADSVRSKASRSILTSVRKPGAIKSGTQPTLQASSVGYIAGALAETATNIPTDAIRVAPGQSLQQALDAAAGSKQWVVALAGLHKLPTTLKIPSGTTLAGEGLQTVLFLDPASGVRDAIVSRTDDLHDVTLRDFVLEGATQPETGTDPNSRRSFRSTANRGGIMFLSPRQGTMKNLSFINLTVRNCTYNGVFVSGATEVTVTSCDFTENGSSVVPGPKLQHNLLLTHCKDVQIKDCRLATSPFGSGLSLGHCKNVSVSANEIARNGHYGILVAESENIAIEGNLIEANDRSGVMIEYLDLGSNEVKVASNRIQYNGGFGVETYALRNGVVQGNTYEGNGNTGKQEKISEEKRIIME
;
A
#
# COMPACT_ATOMS: atom_id res chain seq x y z
N MET A 1 -78.58 13.71 -12.58
CA MET A 1 -77.52 13.69 -13.61
C MET A 1 -76.24 14.23 -13.03
N ARG A 2 -75.35 13.40 -12.53
CA ARG A 2 -74.01 13.79 -12.05
C ARG A 2 -73.01 13.10 -13.00
N ARG A 3 -72.22 13.93 -13.71
CA ARG A 3 -71.16 13.50 -14.60
C ARG A 3 -69.93 13.13 -13.78
N PHE A 4 -69.47 11.88 -13.91
CA PHE A 4 -68.18 11.43 -13.43
C PHE A 4 -67.10 11.87 -14.48
N VAL A 5 -66.11 12.59 -14.02
CA VAL A 5 -64.88 12.86 -14.77
C VAL A 5 -63.84 11.92 -14.20
N ALA A 6 -63.33 11.01 -15.02
CA ALA A 6 -62.19 10.13 -14.67
C ALA A 6 -60.85 10.86 -14.88
N PRO A 7 -59.89 10.76 -13.98
CA PRO A 7 -58.54 11.27 -14.26
C PRO A 7 -57.76 10.28 -15.12
N MET A 8 -57.27 10.72 -16.24
CA MET A 8 -56.36 10.06 -17.14
C MET A 8 -54.99 10.01 -16.48
N LEU A 9 -54.53 8.83 -16.01
CA LEU A 9 -53.15 8.59 -15.58
C LEU A 9 -52.27 8.55 -16.82
N PHE A 10 -51.39 9.55 -16.98
CA PHE A 10 -50.26 9.49 -17.90
C PHE A 10 -49.18 8.59 -17.28
N LEU A 11 -49.10 7.37 -17.73
CA LEU A 11 -47.94 6.47 -17.48
C LEU A 11 -46.81 6.93 -18.43
N GLY A 12 -45.94 7.81 -17.97
CA GLY A 12 -44.69 8.11 -18.65
C GLY A 12 -43.75 6.92 -18.54
N ALA A 13 -43.72 6.10 -19.60
CA ALA A 13 -42.68 5.09 -19.73
C ALA A 13 -41.32 5.81 -19.92
N MET A 14 -40.55 5.88 -18.83
CA MET A 14 -39.17 6.34 -18.88
C MET A 14 -38.36 5.23 -19.54
N LEU A 15 -38.21 5.32 -20.85
CA LEU A 15 -37.31 4.47 -21.64
C LEU A 15 -35.89 4.80 -21.15
N PHE A 16 -35.36 4.00 -20.24
CA PHE A 16 -33.91 3.96 -19.99
C PHE A 16 -33.26 3.44 -21.29
N LEU A 17 -32.85 4.36 -22.13
CA LEU A 17 -31.84 4.08 -23.13
C LEU A 17 -30.60 3.59 -22.39
N LEU A 18 -30.44 2.28 -22.32
CA LEU A 18 -29.15 1.64 -22.11
C LEU A 18 -28.28 2.08 -23.29
N ILE A 19 -27.62 3.24 -23.15
CA ILE A 19 -26.48 3.57 -24.00
C ILE A 19 -25.46 2.48 -23.67
N PRO A 20 -25.11 1.57 -24.60
CA PRO A 20 -23.99 0.69 -24.40
C PRO A 20 -22.80 1.64 -24.18
N VAL A 21 -22.16 1.58 -23.01
CA VAL A 21 -20.86 2.18 -22.80
C VAL A 21 -19.96 1.46 -23.79
N SER A 22 -19.84 2.03 -24.99
CA SER A 22 -18.88 1.58 -26.00
C SER A 22 -17.53 1.68 -25.32
N GLY A 23 -16.93 0.53 -24.98
CA GLY A 23 -15.66 0.48 -24.26
C GLY A 23 -14.67 1.40 -24.98
N GLN A 24 -14.05 2.29 -24.25
CA GLN A 24 -13.05 3.20 -24.78
C GLN A 24 -11.96 2.35 -25.46
N LYS A 25 -11.75 2.58 -26.77
CA LYS A 25 -10.72 1.86 -27.53
C LYS A 25 -9.35 2.23 -27.01
N PHE A 26 -8.45 1.26 -27.00
CA PHE A 26 -7.05 1.52 -26.68
C PHE A 26 -6.39 2.43 -27.74
N ALA A 27 -5.48 3.28 -27.25
CA ALA A 27 -4.53 3.96 -28.13
C ALA A 27 -3.39 2.98 -28.49
N HIS A 28 -2.99 2.97 -29.77
CA HIS A 28 -1.91 2.10 -30.26
C HIS A 28 -0.96 2.86 -31.22
N PRO A 29 0.34 2.64 -31.11
CA PRO A 29 1.05 2.12 -29.94
C PRO A 29 0.68 2.90 -28.71
N GLY A 30 0.60 2.23 -27.57
CA GLY A 30 0.07 2.86 -26.37
C GLY A 30 0.38 2.12 -25.07
N ILE A 31 1.42 1.28 -25.03
CA ILE A 31 1.89 0.68 -23.77
C ILE A 31 2.72 1.73 -23.02
N ASN A 32 4.01 1.88 -23.31
CA ASN A 32 4.84 2.88 -22.63
C ASN A 32 4.72 4.28 -23.23
N GLN A 33 4.50 4.37 -24.53
CA GLN A 33 4.51 5.62 -25.30
C GLN A 33 3.39 5.61 -26.33
N THR A 34 2.79 6.77 -26.53
CA THR A 34 1.86 6.99 -27.65
C THR A 34 2.61 7.19 -28.96
N THR A 35 1.90 7.10 -30.07
CA THR A 35 2.45 7.45 -31.40
C THR A 35 3.09 8.84 -31.39
N ALA A 36 2.47 9.81 -30.71
CA ALA A 36 2.99 11.18 -30.64
C ALA A 36 4.30 11.27 -29.85
N ASP A 37 4.43 10.53 -28.76
CA ASP A 37 5.66 10.45 -27.97
C ASP A 37 6.80 9.79 -28.74
N LEU A 38 6.50 8.68 -29.42
CA LEU A 38 7.46 7.96 -30.25
C LEU A 38 7.96 8.81 -31.41
N GLN A 39 7.08 9.54 -32.09
CA GLN A 39 7.47 10.47 -33.17
C GLN A 39 8.35 11.60 -32.63
N TYR A 40 8.02 12.16 -31.47
CA TYR A 40 8.81 13.19 -30.84
C TYR A 40 10.20 12.67 -30.41
N MET A 41 10.25 11.46 -29.81
CA MET A 41 11.49 10.78 -29.47
C MET A 41 12.39 10.57 -30.69
N LYS A 42 11.86 9.98 -31.77
CA LYS A 42 12.59 9.79 -33.05
C LYS A 42 13.15 11.11 -33.57
N ALA A 43 12.31 12.15 -33.60
CA ALA A 43 12.73 13.47 -34.07
C ALA A 43 13.84 14.10 -33.19
N ALA A 44 13.75 13.96 -31.86
CA ALA A 44 14.75 14.45 -30.93
C ALA A 44 16.11 13.74 -31.10
N VAL A 45 16.09 12.42 -31.26
CA VAL A 45 17.32 11.65 -31.54
C VAL A 45 17.97 12.08 -32.85
N LEU A 46 17.17 12.22 -33.93
CA LEU A 46 17.66 12.60 -35.26
C LEU A 46 18.18 14.03 -35.32
N ARG A 47 17.65 14.96 -34.52
CA ARG A 47 18.19 16.32 -34.37
C ARG A 47 19.49 16.38 -33.56
N GLY A 48 19.83 15.33 -32.82
CA GLY A 48 20.98 15.31 -31.92
C GLY A 48 20.68 15.90 -30.53
N ASP A 49 19.40 16.01 -30.14
CA ASP A 49 19.01 16.59 -28.84
C ASP A 49 19.53 15.72 -27.70
N GLN A 50 20.12 16.37 -26.69
CA GLN A 50 20.56 15.68 -25.48
C GLN A 50 19.47 15.65 -24.41
N PRO A 51 19.43 14.56 -23.63
CA PRO A 51 20.32 13.38 -23.57
C PRO A 51 19.90 12.23 -24.52
N TYR A 52 18.96 12.44 -25.40
CA TYR A 52 18.32 11.38 -26.21
C TYR A 52 19.31 10.79 -27.23
N LYS A 53 20.14 11.64 -27.86
CA LYS A 53 21.14 11.17 -28.82
C LYS A 53 22.14 10.23 -28.17
N ASP A 54 22.70 10.61 -27.02
CA ASP A 54 23.68 9.79 -26.31
C ASP A 54 23.04 8.47 -25.79
N ALA A 55 21.80 8.54 -25.32
CA ALA A 55 21.05 7.36 -24.89
C ALA A 55 20.80 6.38 -26.06
N PHE A 56 20.46 6.91 -27.23
CA PHE A 56 20.32 6.12 -28.46
C PHE A 56 21.63 5.44 -28.85
N GLU A 57 22.76 6.18 -28.85
CA GLU A 57 24.07 5.59 -29.23
C GLU A 57 24.46 4.48 -28.21
N ARG A 58 24.24 4.68 -26.93
CA ARG A 58 24.47 3.62 -25.92
C ARG A 58 23.56 2.43 -26.14
N LEU A 59 22.26 2.65 -26.43
CA LEU A 59 21.34 1.57 -26.71
C LEU A 59 21.77 0.76 -27.91
N LYS A 60 22.16 1.47 -29.00
CA LYS A 60 22.65 0.86 -30.24
C LYS A 60 23.91 0.02 -29.98
N ALA A 61 24.87 0.57 -29.27
CA ALA A 61 26.14 -0.12 -28.94
C ALA A 61 25.92 -1.36 -28.05
N ALA A 62 24.90 -1.35 -27.20
CA ALA A 62 24.58 -2.48 -26.31
C ALA A 62 23.66 -3.53 -26.96
N THR A 63 23.18 -3.29 -28.18
CA THR A 63 22.25 -4.19 -28.86
C THR A 63 23.02 -5.17 -29.76
N ASP A 64 22.99 -6.44 -29.36
CA ASP A 64 23.66 -7.54 -30.07
C ASP A 64 22.70 -8.23 -31.06
N LEU A 65 22.86 -7.96 -32.35
CA LEU A 65 22.07 -8.58 -33.41
C LEU A 65 22.49 -10.04 -33.67
N ASP A 66 23.68 -10.44 -33.28
CA ASP A 66 24.17 -11.81 -33.43
C ASP A 66 23.75 -12.75 -32.29
N PHE A 67 23.09 -12.21 -31.25
CA PHE A 67 22.56 -13.01 -30.15
C PHE A 67 21.72 -14.18 -30.65
N LYS A 68 22.07 -15.40 -30.24
CA LYS A 68 21.33 -16.61 -30.58
C LYS A 68 20.30 -16.90 -29.51
N VAL A 69 19.02 -16.81 -29.86
CA VAL A 69 17.94 -17.16 -28.96
C VAL A 69 17.91 -18.66 -28.71
N THR A 70 17.78 -19.04 -27.44
CA THR A 70 17.59 -20.45 -27.01
C THR A 70 16.31 -20.52 -26.21
N PRO A 71 15.15 -20.70 -26.88
CA PRO A 71 13.87 -20.77 -26.16
C PRO A 71 13.70 -22.14 -25.49
N TYR A 72 13.02 -22.13 -24.37
CA TYR A 72 12.71 -23.32 -23.56
C TYR A 72 11.20 -23.58 -23.57
N THR A 73 10.82 -24.85 -23.58
CA THR A 73 9.40 -25.26 -23.43
C THR A 73 8.90 -25.02 -22.02
N HIS A 74 9.74 -25.25 -21.02
CA HIS A 74 9.49 -24.96 -19.61
C HIS A 74 10.58 -24.01 -19.08
N VAL A 75 10.19 -22.93 -18.47
CA VAL A 75 11.11 -22.03 -17.79
C VAL A 75 10.95 -22.19 -16.28
N LEU A 76 12.03 -22.55 -15.61
CA LEU A 76 12.01 -22.82 -14.18
C LEU A 76 12.78 -21.73 -13.43
N ARG A 77 12.12 -21.09 -12.47
CA ARG A 77 12.77 -20.11 -11.60
C ARG A 77 12.31 -20.26 -10.15
N GLY A 78 13.19 -20.84 -9.34
CA GLY A 78 12.98 -21.00 -7.90
C GLY A 78 13.39 -19.76 -7.10
N PRO A 79 13.23 -19.79 -5.77
CA PRO A 79 13.56 -18.70 -4.87
C PRO A 79 14.97 -18.16 -5.10
N TYR A 80 15.10 -16.84 -5.22
CA TYR A 80 16.38 -16.16 -5.54
C TYR A 80 17.03 -16.67 -6.84
N GLY A 81 16.22 -17.16 -7.80
CA GLY A 81 16.71 -17.69 -9.05
C GLY A 81 17.43 -19.04 -8.92
N ARG A 82 17.05 -19.88 -7.98
CA ARG A 82 17.63 -21.24 -7.80
C ARG A 82 16.53 -22.28 -7.66
N PRO A 83 16.33 -23.22 -8.61
CA PRO A 83 17.01 -23.27 -9.92
C PRO A 83 16.64 -22.10 -10.83
N ASN A 84 17.44 -21.88 -11.89
CA ASN A 84 17.12 -20.97 -12.99
C ASN A 84 17.44 -21.67 -14.32
N ILE A 85 16.42 -22.17 -15.00
CA ILE A 85 16.54 -22.86 -16.27
C ILE A 85 15.75 -22.09 -17.31
N GLY A 86 16.42 -21.55 -18.32
CA GLY A 86 15.83 -20.74 -19.37
C GLY A 86 15.47 -19.30 -18.94
N GLY A 87 15.51 -18.96 -17.64
CA GLY A 87 15.09 -17.66 -17.15
C GLY A 87 16.01 -16.50 -17.56
N ASP A 88 17.33 -16.74 -17.59
CA ASP A 88 18.30 -15.74 -18.05
C ASP A 88 18.21 -15.51 -19.57
N ASP A 89 18.00 -16.59 -20.34
CA ASP A 89 17.80 -16.50 -21.79
C ASP A 89 16.51 -15.73 -22.11
N LEU A 90 15.41 -16.00 -21.39
CA LEU A 90 14.16 -15.27 -21.54
C LEU A 90 14.34 -13.78 -21.17
N SER A 91 15.01 -13.47 -20.08
CA SER A 91 15.24 -12.09 -19.63
C SER A 91 16.08 -11.29 -20.64
N LYS A 92 17.17 -11.91 -21.12
CA LYS A 92 18.02 -11.30 -22.17
C LYS A 92 17.27 -11.12 -23.47
N GLY A 93 16.53 -12.17 -23.90
CA GLY A 93 15.70 -12.12 -25.11
C GLY A 93 14.63 -11.04 -25.06
N ALA A 94 13.90 -10.92 -23.95
CA ALA A 94 12.87 -9.89 -23.77
C ALA A 94 13.44 -8.47 -23.81
N ALA A 95 14.55 -8.23 -23.09
CA ALA A 95 15.23 -6.94 -23.10
C ALA A 95 15.75 -6.57 -24.51
N LEU A 96 16.36 -7.53 -25.20
CA LEU A 96 16.88 -7.34 -26.55
C LEU A 96 15.75 -7.09 -27.56
N ALA A 97 14.65 -7.82 -27.48
CA ALA A 97 13.49 -7.62 -28.36
C ALA A 97 12.96 -6.18 -28.25
N TYR A 98 12.85 -5.64 -27.04
CA TYR A 98 12.39 -4.26 -26.87
C TYR A 98 13.43 -3.24 -27.34
N ASN A 99 14.72 -3.47 -27.09
CA ASN A 99 15.79 -2.61 -27.60
C ASN A 99 15.76 -2.56 -29.13
N CYS A 100 15.66 -3.72 -29.79
CA CYS A 100 15.57 -3.82 -31.24
C CYS A 100 14.30 -3.14 -31.78
N ALA A 101 13.15 -3.31 -31.16
CA ALA A 101 11.92 -2.65 -31.59
C ALA A 101 12.01 -1.10 -31.49
N LEU A 102 12.67 -0.57 -30.46
CA LEU A 102 12.93 0.87 -30.33
C LEU A 102 13.92 1.36 -31.41
N LEU A 103 15.02 0.62 -31.64
CA LEU A 103 15.99 0.96 -32.67
C LEU A 103 15.37 0.89 -34.07
N TRP A 104 14.55 -0.13 -34.36
CA TRP A 104 13.73 -0.18 -35.57
C TRP A 104 12.91 1.09 -35.74
N TYR A 105 12.14 1.46 -34.71
CA TYR A 105 11.28 2.65 -34.78
C TYR A 105 12.07 3.94 -35.04
N ILE A 106 13.27 4.08 -34.47
CA ILE A 106 14.11 5.27 -34.63
C ILE A 106 14.81 5.30 -35.97
N THR A 107 15.35 4.17 -36.45
CA THR A 107 16.27 4.11 -37.59
C THR A 107 15.63 3.69 -38.90
N ASP A 108 14.49 3.04 -38.84
CA ASP A 108 13.83 2.31 -39.95
C ASP A 108 14.75 1.20 -40.58
N ASP A 109 15.77 0.74 -39.84
CA ASP A 109 16.66 -0.35 -40.25
C ASP A 109 16.00 -1.71 -39.98
N GLN A 110 15.65 -2.41 -41.05
CA GLN A 110 14.93 -3.69 -41.03
C GLN A 110 15.64 -4.76 -40.19
N ALA A 111 16.98 -4.74 -40.08
CA ALA A 111 17.69 -5.72 -39.27
C ALA A 111 17.26 -5.75 -37.81
N TYR A 112 16.91 -4.60 -37.25
CA TYR A 112 16.38 -4.52 -35.89
C TYR A 112 14.96 -5.10 -35.79
N ALA A 113 14.08 -4.81 -36.76
CA ALA A 113 12.74 -5.39 -36.80
C ALA A 113 12.81 -6.92 -36.91
N ASP A 114 13.64 -7.42 -37.85
CA ASP A 114 13.81 -8.86 -38.07
C ASP A 114 14.32 -9.56 -36.81
N LYS A 115 15.26 -8.96 -36.09
CA LYS A 115 15.77 -9.51 -34.82
C LYS A 115 14.71 -9.53 -33.72
N ALA A 116 13.94 -8.47 -33.56
CA ALA A 116 12.87 -8.43 -32.59
C ALA A 116 11.78 -9.48 -32.91
N ILE A 117 11.41 -9.63 -34.19
CA ILE A 117 10.45 -10.64 -34.67
C ILE A 117 11.00 -12.05 -34.40
N GLU A 118 12.28 -12.33 -34.72
CA GLU A 118 12.92 -13.61 -34.41
C GLU A 118 12.76 -13.99 -32.94
N LEU A 119 13.07 -13.06 -32.03
CA LEU A 119 12.97 -13.28 -30.59
C LEU A 119 11.54 -13.55 -30.13
N LEU A 120 10.58 -12.72 -30.57
CA LEU A 120 9.17 -12.90 -30.20
C LEU A 120 8.61 -14.22 -30.72
N ASN A 121 8.92 -14.59 -31.97
CA ASN A 121 8.45 -15.82 -32.59
C ASN A 121 9.09 -17.06 -31.95
N ALA A 122 10.39 -17.02 -31.64
CA ALA A 122 11.07 -18.12 -30.99
C ALA A 122 10.43 -18.48 -29.64
N TRP A 123 10.19 -17.49 -28.79
CA TRP A 123 9.56 -17.71 -27.48
C TRP A 123 8.09 -18.08 -27.60
N SER A 124 7.31 -17.41 -28.48
CA SER A 124 5.89 -17.71 -28.64
C SER A 124 5.63 -19.06 -29.30
N GLY A 125 6.59 -19.58 -30.08
CA GLY A 125 6.52 -20.89 -30.68
C GLY A 125 6.97 -22.04 -29.78
N THR A 126 7.60 -21.74 -28.64
CA THR A 126 8.27 -22.77 -27.85
C THR A 126 7.81 -22.80 -26.39
N LEU A 127 7.70 -21.65 -25.74
CA LEU A 127 7.37 -21.59 -24.31
C LEU A 127 5.90 -21.91 -24.06
N TRP A 128 5.63 -22.87 -23.21
CA TRP A 128 4.26 -23.24 -22.84
C TRP A 128 4.02 -23.40 -21.34
N ASP A 129 5.08 -23.31 -20.51
CA ASP A 129 4.94 -23.45 -19.06
C ASP A 129 6.04 -22.73 -18.28
N PHE A 130 5.68 -22.29 -17.08
CA PHE A 130 6.55 -21.76 -16.06
C PHE A 130 6.34 -22.52 -14.75
N ASP A 131 7.41 -22.78 -14.00
CA ASP A 131 7.31 -23.43 -12.70
C ASP A 131 8.24 -22.80 -11.65
N TYR A 132 7.96 -23.11 -10.40
CA TYR A 132 8.54 -22.55 -9.17
C TYR A 132 8.08 -21.15 -8.80
N ASN A 133 8.33 -20.76 -7.55
CA ASN A 133 7.78 -19.52 -6.95
C ASN A 133 8.13 -18.24 -7.71
N ASP A 134 9.43 -18.05 -8.03
CA ASP A 134 9.90 -16.81 -8.67
C ASP A 134 9.63 -16.77 -10.18
N ALA A 135 9.09 -17.85 -10.76
CA ALA A 135 8.69 -17.86 -12.15
C ALA A 135 7.60 -16.81 -12.45
N LYS A 136 6.73 -16.54 -11.48
CA LYS A 136 5.72 -15.49 -11.57
C LYS A 136 6.32 -14.09 -11.72
N LEU A 137 7.38 -13.79 -10.95
CA LEU A 137 8.15 -12.55 -11.09
C LEU A 137 8.86 -12.48 -12.44
N LEU A 138 9.50 -13.57 -12.86
CA LEU A 138 10.17 -13.61 -14.16
C LEU A 138 9.19 -13.34 -15.30
N ALA A 139 8.02 -13.98 -15.29
CA ALA A 139 6.96 -13.72 -16.26
C ALA A 139 6.51 -12.25 -16.21
N ALA A 140 6.37 -11.68 -15.04
CA ALA A 140 6.00 -10.27 -14.87
C ALA A 140 7.06 -9.34 -15.48
N TRP A 141 8.34 -9.51 -15.14
CA TRP A 141 9.44 -8.68 -15.66
C TRP A 141 9.67 -8.80 -17.16
N THR A 142 9.43 -9.97 -17.73
CA THR A 142 9.62 -10.20 -19.17
C THR A 142 8.36 -9.87 -19.99
N GLY A 143 7.17 -10.04 -19.42
CA GLY A 143 5.91 -9.86 -20.12
C GLY A 143 5.69 -8.43 -20.63
N HIS A 144 5.92 -7.42 -19.77
CA HIS A 144 5.79 -6.02 -20.21
C HIS A 144 6.83 -5.62 -21.26
N LEU A 145 8.06 -6.15 -21.19
CA LEU A 145 9.10 -5.89 -22.20
C LEU A 145 8.73 -6.49 -23.55
N LEU A 146 8.32 -7.74 -23.56
CA LEU A 146 7.87 -8.44 -24.77
C LEU A 146 6.63 -7.76 -25.38
N CYS A 147 5.66 -7.36 -24.57
CA CYS A 147 4.47 -6.65 -25.06
C CYS A 147 4.81 -5.28 -25.65
N ASN A 148 5.75 -4.52 -25.06
CA ASN A 148 6.21 -3.24 -25.62
C ASN A 148 6.90 -3.45 -26.99
N ALA A 149 7.76 -4.46 -27.13
CA ALA A 149 8.37 -4.81 -28.40
C ALA A 149 7.31 -5.20 -29.45
N ALA A 150 6.40 -6.08 -29.06
CA ALA A 150 5.32 -6.56 -29.92
C ALA A 150 4.38 -5.43 -30.39
N GLU A 151 4.08 -4.49 -29.50
CA GLU A 151 3.26 -3.32 -29.78
C GLU A 151 3.88 -2.44 -30.87
N LEU A 152 5.17 -2.13 -30.74
CA LEU A 152 5.89 -1.34 -31.74
C LEU A 152 5.92 -2.04 -33.09
N LEU A 153 6.18 -3.35 -33.14
CA LEU A 153 6.22 -4.11 -34.37
C LEU A 153 4.82 -4.25 -35.02
N LYS A 154 3.79 -4.49 -34.23
CA LYS A 154 2.40 -4.65 -34.71
C LYS A 154 1.85 -3.38 -35.36
N TYR A 155 2.20 -2.22 -34.87
CA TYR A 155 1.65 -0.94 -35.33
C TYR A 155 2.64 -0.11 -36.18
N THR A 156 3.70 -0.74 -36.69
CA THR A 156 4.63 -0.19 -37.68
C THR A 156 4.78 -1.15 -38.86
N PRO A 157 5.32 -0.72 -40.03
CA PRO A 157 5.52 -1.58 -41.16
C PRO A 157 6.73 -2.53 -41.02
N SER A 158 6.83 -3.20 -39.85
CA SER A 158 7.94 -4.07 -39.48
C SER A 158 8.06 -5.37 -40.27
N GLY A 159 7.00 -5.75 -40.97
CA GLY A 159 6.91 -7.05 -41.68
C GLY A 159 6.46 -8.21 -40.79
N TRP A 160 6.12 -7.98 -39.49
CA TRP A 160 5.63 -9.05 -38.60
C TRP A 160 4.30 -9.60 -39.07
N LYS A 161 4.23 -10.93 -39.32
CA LYS A 161 3.07 -11.55 -39.92
C LYS A 161 1.92 -11.69 -38.93
N LYS A 162 0.71 -11.54 -39.41
CA LYS A 162 -0.50 -11.67 -38.59
C LYS A 162 -0.57 -13.02 -37.84
N GLN A 163 -0.18 -14.12 -38.46
CA GLN A 163 -0.17 -15.42 -37.82
C GLN A 163 0.77 -15.45 -36.60
N ASP A 164 1.94 -14.84 -36.71
CA ASP A 164 2.92 -14.79 -35.64
C ASP A 164 2.44 -13.86 -34.50
N ILE A 165 1.77 -12.75 -34.84
CA ILE A 165 1.10 -11.86 -33.87
C ILE A 165 0.04 -12.63 -33.08
N ASP A 166 -0.79 -13.41 -33.76
CA ASP A 166 -1.84 -14.21 -33.11
C ASP A 166 -1.23 -15.29 -32.20
N GLN A 167 -0.13 -15.92 -32.61
CA GLN A 167 0.62 -16.87 -31.79
C GLN A 167 1.22 -16.21 -30.54
N PHE A 168 1.78 -15.02 -30.67
CA PHE A 168 2.30 -14.25 -29.52
C PHE A 168 1.16 -13.83 -28.57
N LYS A 169 0.01 -13.40 -29.10
CA LYS A 169 -1.19 -13.15 -28.26
C LYS A 169 -1.61 -14.41 -27.49
N HIS A 170 -1.55 -15.57 -28.17
CA HIS A 170 -1.85 -16.84 -27.51
C HIS A 170 -0.91 -17.12 -26.36
N LEU A 171 0.41 -16.96 -26.53
CA LEU A 171 1.39 -17.08 -25.44
C LEU A 171 1.03 -16.19 -24.24
N MET A 172 0.73 -14.91 -24.48
CA MET A 172 0.41 -13.96 -23.42
C MET A 172 -0.86 -14.35 -22.64
N MET A 173 -1.89 -14.86 -23.33
CA MET A 173 -3.17 -15.18 -22.72
C MET A 173 -3.25 -16.58 -22.12
N THR A 174 -2.44 -17.53 -22.58
CA THR A 174 -2.53 -18.94 -22.14
C THR A 174 -1.38 -19.39 -21.25
N VAL A 175 -0.25 -18.67 -21.25
CA VAL A 175 0.92 -19.00 -20.43
C VAL A 175 1.21 -17.90 -19.42
N TYR A 176 1.38 -16.66 -19.85
CA TYR A 176 1.73 -15.54 -18.96
C TYR A 176 0.59 -15.14 -18.03
N TYR A 177 -0.57 -14.81 -18.60
CA TYR A 177 -1.70 -14.31 -17.78
C TYR A 177 -2.21 -15.33 -16.76
N PRO A 178 -2.40 -16.62 -17.06
CA PRO A 178 -2.84 -17.59 -16.05
C PRO A 178 -1.91 -17.73 -14.86
N LEU A 179 -0.60 -17.57 -15.06
CA LEU A 179 0.38 -17.58 -13.99
C LEU A 179 0.24 -16.36 -13.05
N MET A 180 -0.15 -15.21 -13.61
CA MET A 180 -0.19 -13.92 -12.90
C MET A 180 -1.60 -13.51 -12.43
N ARG A 181 -2.67 -14.12 -12.94
CA ARG A 181 -4.07 -13.67 -12.78
C ARG A 181 -4.56 -13.48 -11.33
N TYR A 182 -3.93 -14.17 -10.38
CA TYR A 182 -4.30 -14.08 -8.95
C TYR A 182 -3.35 -13.18 -8.18
N TYR A 183 -2.45 -12.49 -8.85
CA TYR A 183 -1.41 -11.68 -8.22
C TYR A 183 -0.61 -12.50 -7.18
N PHE A 184 0.08 -11.85 -6.28
CA PHE A 184 0.73 -12.52 -5.16
C PHE A 184 0.77 -11.60 -3.92
N PRO A 185 -0.39 -11.21 -3.38
CA PRO A 185 -0.48 -10.20 -2.33
C PRO A 185 0.16 -10.63 -1.01
N GLN A 186 0.51 -11.90 -0.83
CA GLN A 186 1.23 -12.40 0.33
C GLN A 186 2.73 -12.01 0.33
N ALA A 187 3.29 -11.73 -0.83
CA ALA A 187 4.63 -11.20 -0.97
C ALA A 187 4.69 -9.69 -0.71
N ASN A 188 5.88 -9.11 -0.78
CA ASN A 188 6.04 -7.66 -0.73
C ASN A 188 5.49 -7.01 -2.01
N GLY A 189 5.13 -5.73 -1.92
CA GLY A 189 4.38 -5.03 -2.98
C GLY A 189 5.10 -4.93 -4.32
N ASN A 190 6.45 -5.08 -4.37
CA ASN A 190 7.16 -5.15 -5.65
C ASN A 190 6.67 -6.30 -6.55
N TRP A 191 6.21 -7.42 -5.97
CA TRP A 191 5.66 -8.56 -6.71
C TRP A 191 4.38 -8.18 -7.44
N ASP A 192 3.43 -7.63 -6.73
CA ASP A 192 2.17 -7.20 -7.33
C ASP A 192 2.38 -6.00 -8.26
N GLY A 193 3.29 -5.09 -7.93
CA GLY A 193 3.70 -4.02 -8.84
C GLY A 193 4.16 -4.54 -10.20
N ALA A 194 5.07 -5.52 -10.21
CA ALA A 194 5.55 -6.16 -11.44
C ALA A 194 4.43 -6.90 -12.20
N ILE A 195 3.58 -7.63 -11.48
CA ILE A 195 2.45 -8.37 -12.08
C ILE A 195 1.45 -7.40 -12.71
N ILE A 196 1.07 -6.34 -12.00
CA ILE A 196 0.16 -5.30 -12.52
C ILE A 196 0.75 -4.67 -13.79
N HIS A 197 2.03 -4.28 -13.76
CA HIS A 197 2.73 -3.70 -14.91
C HIS A 197 2.64 -4.60 -16.14
N SER A 198 2.90 -5.89 -15.95
CA SER A 198 2.82 -6.88 -17.05
C SER A 198 1.38 -7.11 -17.52
N ILE A 199 0.42 -7.26 -16.61
CA ILE A 199 -1.00 -7.49 -16.98
C ILE A 199 -1.56 -6.29 -17.75
N LEU A 200 -1.24 -5.06 -17.35
CA LEU A 200 -1.65 -3.85 -18.08
C LEU A 200 -1.06 -3.85 -19.50
N ALA A 201 0.22 -4.21 -19.67
CA ALA A 201 0.85 -4.31 -20.97
C ALA A 201 0.19 -5.40 -21.85
N ILE A 202 -0.11 -6.57 -21.28
CA ILE A 202 -0.83 -7.66 -21.95
C ILE A 202 -2.23 -7.20 -22.37
N ALA A 203 -2.95 -6.51 -21.49
CA ALA A 203 -4.31 -6.06 -21.75
C ALA A 203 -4.37 -5.06 -22.93
N VAL A 204 -3.44 -4.10 -22.99
CA VAL A 204 -3.34 -3.15 -24.10
C VAL A 204 -2.98 -3.89 -25.40
N PHE A 205 -1.92 -4.72 -25.40
CA PHE A 205 -1.48 -5.44 -26.60
C PHE A 205 -2.56 -6.37 -27.18
N THR A 206 -3.37 -7.00 -26.31
CA THR A 206 -4.42 -7.95 -26.70
C THR A 206 -5.78 -7.31 -26.94
N ASP A 207 -5.92 -6.00 -26.78
CA ASP A 207 -7.19 -5.26 -26.88
C ASP A 207 -8.23 -5.74 -25.83
N ASN A 208 -7.78 -6.11 -24.61
CA ASN A 208 -8.63 -6.67 -23.56
C ASN A 208 -8.98 -5.62 -22.49
N ARG A 209 -10.04 -4.85 -22.74
CA ARG A 209 -10.47 -3.78 -21.82
C ARG A 209 -10.87 -4.28 -20.43
N PRO A 210 -11.64 -5.37 -20.27
CA PRO A 210 -11.95 -5.91 -18.94
C PRO A 210 -10.71 -6.27 -18.13
N LEU A 211 -9.67 -6.81 -18.77
CA LEU A 211 -8.42 -7.14 -18.11
C LEU A 211 -7.66 -5.88 -17.68
N PHE A 212 -7.66 -4.85 -18.52
CA PHE A 212 -7.06 -3.55 -18.19
C PHE A 212 -7.75 -2.91 -16.99
N ASP A 213 -9.08 -2.89 -16.97
CA ASP A 213 -9.87 -2.31 -15.89
C ASP A 213 -9.65 -3.06 -14.58
N GLN A 214 -9.58 -4.41 -14.62
CA GLN A 214 -9.26 -5.23 -13.47
C GLN A 214 -7.85 -4.95 -12.93
N ALA A 215 -6.85 -4.84 -13.79
CA ALA A 215 -5.48 -4.56 -13.37
C ALA A 215 -5.31 -3.13 -12.83
N THR A 216 -6.02 -2.16 -13.41
CA THR A 216 -6.08 -0.79 -12.90
C THR A 216 -6.74 -0.74 -11.53
N ASP A 217 -7.83 -1.48 -11.35
CA ASP A 217 -8.47 -1.60 -10.05
C ASP A 217 -7.53 -2.20 -9.00
N HIS A 218 -6.80 -3.26 -9.35
CA HIS A 218 -5.79 -3.85 -8.46
C HIS A 218 -4.63 -2.89 -8.16
N LEU A 219 -4.21 -2.07 -9.13
CA LEU A 219 -3.21 -1.01 -8.91
C LEU A 219 -3.65 -0.02 -7.83
N LEU A 220 -4.95 0.28 -7.77
CA LEU A 220 -5.51 1.25 -6.82
C LEU A 220 -5.95 0.61 -5.49
N HIS A 221 -6.55 -0.57 -5.54
CA HIS A 221 -7.26 -1.18 -4.41
C HIS A 221 -6.76 -2.58 -4.04
N GLY A 222 -5.75 -3.10 -4.71
CA GLY A 222 -5.24 -4.47 -4.48
C GLY A 222 -5.10 -4.78 -2.99
N PRO A 223 -5.60 -5.94 -2.53
CA PRO A 223 -5.62 -6.29 -1.12
C PRO A 223 -4.21 -6.52 -0.59
N VAL A 224 -4.06 -6.43 0.71
CA VAL A 224 -2.85 -6.80 1.44
C VAL A 224 -1.65 -5.91 1.11
N ASN A 225 -0.78 -6.29 0.19
CA ASN A 225 0.37 -5.53 -0.28
C ASN A 225 0.22 -5.08 -1.75
N GLY A 226 -0.92 -5.36 -2.34
CA GLY A 226 -1.11 -5.40 -3.77
C GLY A 226 -1.39 -4.07 -4.46
N SER A 227 -1.29 -2.91 -3.79
CA SER A 227 -1.59 -1.64 -4.46
C SER A 227 -0.49 -0.60 -4.26
N LEU A 228 -0.48 0.41 -5.16
CA LEU A 228 0.41 1.57 -5.08
C LEU A 228 0.33 2.26 -3.71
N PHE A 229 -0.89 2.47 -3.20
CA PHE A 229 -1.12 3.20 -1.93
C PHE A 229 -0.82 2.37 -0.69
N LYS A 230 -0.67 1.06 -0.84
CA LYS A 230 -0.13 0.17 0.20
C LYS A 230 1.38 0.08 0.14
N TYR A 231 1.94 0.21 -1.05
CA TYR A 231 3.38 0.20 -1.24
C TYR A 231 4.05 1.50 -0.82
N ILE A 232 3.46 2.66 -1.18
CA ILE A 232 3.97 3.99 -0.83
C ILE A 232 3.07 4.61 0.24
N TYR A 233 3.61 4.83 1.42
CA TYR A 233 2.92 5.45 2.54
C TYR A 233 2.71 6.95 2.32
N PRO A 234 1.81 7.60 3.06
CA PRO A 234 1.60 9.06 2.94
C PRO A 234 2.87 9.88 3.17
N SER A 235 3.82 9.36 3.94
CA SER A 235 5.14 9.95 4.16
C SER A 235 6.07 9.88 2.95
N GLY A 236 5.74 9.09 1.94
CA GLY A 236 6.64 8.71 0.85
C GLY A 236 7.50 7.50 1.14
N GLN A 237 7.59 7.05 2.40
CA GLN A 237 8.32 5.82 2.73
C GLN A 237 7.66 4.61 2.05
N CYS A 238 8.47 3.74 1.46
CA CYS A 238 7.98 2.53 0.83
C CYS A 238 7.95 1.35 1.80
N GLN A 239 7.03 0.43 1.57
CA GLN A 239 6.84 -0.79 2.35
C GLN A 239 8.15 -1.57 2.59
N GLU A 240 9.01 -1.65 1.59
CA GLU A 240 10.24 -2.44 1.62
C GLU A 240 11.46 -1.66 2.15
N SER A 241 11.29 -0.45 2.63
CA SER A 241 12.41 0.38 3.11
C SER A 241 13.16 -0.23 4.29
N THR A 242 12.53 -1.10 5.05
CA THR A 242 13.17 -1.88 6.13
C THR A 242 13.96 -3.09 5.63
N ARG A 243 13.73 -3.53 4.39
CA ARG A 243 14.37 -4.69 3.77
C ARG A 243 15.70 -4.35 3.09
N ASP A 244 15.64 -3.62 1.99
CA ASP A 244 16.78 -3.04 1.28
C ASP A 244 16.34 -2.06 0.19
N GLN A 245 17.28 -1.21 -0.26
CA GLN A 245 16.97 -0.13 -1.18
C GLN A 245 16.88 -0.59 -2.65
N ALA A 246 17.41 -1.74 -3.01
CA ALA A 246 17.24 -2.29 -4.36
C ALA A 246 15.78 -2.71 -4.60
N HIS A 247 15.14 -3.34 -3.61
CA HIS A 247 13.73 -3.73 -3.70
C HIS A 247 12.78 -2.54 -3.60
N VAL A 248 13.12 -1.53 -2.79
CA VAL A 248 12.36 -0.25 -2.78
C VAL A 248 12.31 0.35 -4.18
N GLN A 249 13.47 0.51 -4.82
CA GLN A 249 13.55 1.09 -6.17
C GLN A 249 12.89 0.17 -7.21
N LEU A 250 13.03 -1.15 -7.09
CA LEU A 250 12.36 -2.11 -7.96
C LEU A 250 10.84 -1.91 -7.92
N GLY A 251 10.25 -1.90 -6.74
CA GLY A 251 8.80 -1.70 -6.59
C GLY A 251 8.34 -0.35 -7.10
N LEU A 252 9.06 0.73 -6.80
CA LEU A 252 8.78 2.07 -7.35
C LEU A 252 8.79 2.06 -8.88
N GLY A 253 9.79 1.43 -9.50
CA GLY A 253 9.89 1.32 -10.96
C GLY A 253 8.73 0.54 -11.58
N GLU A 254 8.32 -0.56 -10.96
CA GLU A 254 7.18 -1.35 -11.45
C GLU A 254 5.85 -0.57 -11.33
N PHE A 255 5.60 0.09 -10.22
CA PHE A 255 4.41 0.93 -10.08
C PHE A 255 4.43 2.15 -11.00
N ALA A 256 5.60 2.76 -11.24
CA ALA A 256 5.73 3.84 -12.21
C ALA A 256 5.46 3.38 -13.65
N GLY A 257 5.95 2.19 -14.02
CA GLY A 257 5.66 1.57 -15.31
C GLY A 257 4.16 1.27 -15.48
N ALA A 258 3.52 0.73 -14.46
CA ALA A 258 2.08 0.50 -14.44
C ALA A 258 1.28 1.81 -14.56
N ALA A 259 1.65 2.83 -13.80
CA ALA A 259 1.06 4.17 -13.88
C ALA A 259 1.20 4.79 -15.28
N GLN A 260 2.33 4.55 -15.94
CA GLN A 260 2.55 5.04 -17.29
C GLN A 260 1.65 4.36 -18.33
N ILE A 261 1.49 3.04 -18.26
CA ILE A 261 0.55 2.34 -19.15
C ILE A 261 -0.87 2.84 -18.91
N ALA A 262 -1.27 3.01 -17.66
CA ALA A 262 -2.56 3.58 -17.31
C ALA A 262 -2.72 4.99 -17.91
N TYR A 263 -1.70 5.85 -17.79
CA TYR A 263 -1.71 7.21 -18.30
C TYR A 263 -1.84 7.27 -19.84
N THR A 264 -1.11 6.44 -20.57
CA THR A 264 -1.23 6.38 -22.05
C THR A 264 -2.63 5.97 -22.49
N GLN A 265 -3.37 5.30 -21.64
CA GLN A 265 -4.74 4.85 -21.87
C GLN A 265 -5.80 5.74 -21.20
N GLY A 266 -5.40 6.90 -20.69
CA GLY A 266 -6.29 7.95 -20.18
C GLY A 266 -6.61 7.88 -18.69
N VAL A 267 -5.92 7.05 -17.92
CA VAL A 267 -6.06 6.97 -16.45
C VAL A 267 -4.84 7.60 -15.78
N ASP A 268 -5.01 8.79 -15.21
CA ASP A 268 -3.91 9.54 -14.59
C ASP A 268 -3.66 9.09 -13.15
N VAL A 269 -2.82 8.08 -12.99
CA VAL A 269 -2.38 7.58 -11.67
C VAL A 269 -1.31 8.48 -11.04
N PHE A 270 -0.58 9.25 -11.85
CA PHE A 270 0.49 10.11 -11.34
C PHE A 270 -0.01 11.23 -10.43
N SER A 271 -1.17 11.81 -10.74
CA SER A 271 -1.77 12.89 -9.93
C SER A 271 -2.50 12.39 -8.67
N MET A 272 -2.77 11.10 -8.57
CA MET A 272 -3.57 10.53 -7.49
C MET A 272 -2.89 10.65 -6.12
N ALA A 273 -3.71 10.80 -5.07
CA ALA A 273 -3.29 10.93 -3.67
C ALA A 273 -2.17 11.97 -3.47
N ASP A 274 -2.36 13.18 -4.01
CA ASP A 274 -1.38 14.28 -3.98
C ASP A 274 -0.02 13.88 -4.56
N ASN A 275 -0.03 13.22 -5.72
CA ASN A 275 1.16 12.73 -6.38
C ASN A 275 1.96 11.72 -5.53
N ARG A 276 1.28 10.73 -4.95
CA ARG A 276 1.87 9.72 -4.07
C ARG A 276 3.12 9.06 -4.65
N LEU A 277 3.13 8.83 -5.96
CA LEU A 277 4.28 8.24 -6.64
C LEU A 277 5.51 9.18 -6.59
N ALA A 278 5.31 10.51 -6.75
CA ALA A 278 6.37 11.48 -6.57
C ALA A 278 6.94 11.45 -5.14
N LEU A 279 6.06 11.37 -4.13
CA LEU A 279 6.49 11.29 -2.74
C LEU A 279 7.39 10.07 -2.49
N GLY A 280 7.04 8.91 -3.07
CA GLY A 280 7.85 7.68 -2.97
C GLY A 280 9.25 7.86 -3.56
N TYR A 281 9.33 8.45 -4.73
CA TYR A 281 10.60 8.72 -5.40
C TYR A 281 11.44 9.79 -4.68
N GLU A 282 10.82 10.90 -4.25
CA GLU A 282 11.51 11.95 -3.49
C GLU A 282 12.06 11.43 -2.16
N TYR A 283 11.26 10.68 -1.40
CA TYR A 283 11.69 10.09 -0.14
C TYR A 283 12.87 9.14 -0.33
N THR A 284 12.76 8.23 -1.31
CA THR A 284 13.80 7.23 -1.58
C THR A 284 15.08 7.88 -2.13
N ALA A 285 14.95 8.81 -3.09
CA ALA A 285 16.09 9.53 -3.65
C ALA A 285 16.83 10.35 -2.57
N ARG A 286 16.08 11.02 -1.70
CA ARG A 286 16.64 11.78 -0.58
C ARG A 286 17.53 10.91 0.31
N PHE A 287 17.03 9.72 0.70
CA PHE A 287 17.80 8.77 1.50
C PHE A 287 19.04 8.25 0.75
N LEU A 288 18.89 7.89 -0.53
CA LEU A 288 20.00 7.35 -1.32
C LEU A 288 21.10 8.39 -1.62
N LEU A 289 20.74 9.66 -1.61
CA LEU A 289 21.67 10.79 -1.79
C LEU A 289 22.33 11.22 -0.47
N GLY A 290 22.06 10.52 0.64
CA GLY A 290 22.78 10.67 1.91
C GLY A 290 22.06 11.48 2.99
N GLU A 291 20.81 11.90 2.78
CA GLU A 291 20.01 12.48 3.83
C GLU A 291 19.28 11.40 4.64
N THR A 292 18.90 11.71 5.86
CA THR A 292 18.11 10.81 6.71
C THR A 292 16.70 11.36 6.85
N PRO A 293 15.77 10.95 5.97
CA PRO A 293 14.37 11.31 6.11
C PRO A 293 13.80 10.64 7.36
N HIS A 294 12.80 11.27 7.94
CA HIS A 294 12.06 10.62 9.01
C HIS A 294 11.41 9.31 8.52
N CYS A 295 11.43 8.27 9.33
CA CYS A 295 10.91 6.95 8.96
C CYS A 295 10.06 6.30 10.06
N TYR A 296 9.13 5.48 9.63
CA TYR A 296 8.49 4.50 10.49
C TYR A 296 9.43 3.29 10.64
N GLY A 297 9.76 2.93 11.87
CA GLY A 297 10.73 1.88 12.14
C GLY A 297 12.15 2.29 11.75
N ILE A 298 12.80 1.48 10.93
CA ILE A 298 14.17 1.70 10.44
C ILE A 298 14.21 1.71 8.92
N ILE A 299 15.18 2.43 8.35
CA ILE A 299 15.53 2.32 6.93
C ILE A 299 16.76 1.43 6.80
N SER A 300 16.70 0.46 5.89
CA SER A 300 17.83 -0.41 5.60
C SER A 300 18.91 0.31 4.81
N GLU A 301 20.16 0.19 5.26
CA GLU A 301 21.35 0.72 4.58
C GLU A 301 21.85 -0.18 3.43
N ARG A 302 21.18 -1.33 3.18
CA ARG A 302 21.59 -2.30 2.17
C ARG A 302 21.22 -1.85 0.77
N ALA A 303 22.12 -2.15 -0.20
CA ALA A 303 21.88 -2.03 -1.64
C ALA A 303 21.46 -0.61 -2.07
N LYS A 304 22.21 0.42 -1.67
CA LYS A 304 21.93 1.86 -1.90
C LYS A 304 22.31 2.37 -3.29
N THR A 305 22.71 1.52 -4.23
CA THR A 305 23.04 1.94 -5.59
C THR A 305 21.81 2.45 -6.32
N LEU A 306 21.87 3.67 -6.87
CA LEU A 306 20.78 4.24 -7.66
C LEU A 306 20.57 3.44 -8.96
N ARG A 307 19.30 3.14 -9.26
CA ARG A 307 18.86 2.55 -10.52
C ARG A 307 18.68 3.63 -11.59
N ASP A 308 18.50 3.23 -12.84
CA ASP A 308 18.40 4.15 -13.99
C ASP A 308 16.95 4.54 -14.37
N ASP A 309 15.97 4.27 -13.52
CA ASP A 309 14.54 4.49 -13.77
C ASP A 309 13.98 5.83 -13.23
N TYR A 310 14.80 6.65 -12.56
CA TYR A 310 14.42 7.97 -12.06
C TYR A 310 14.04 8.98 -13.15
N GLU A 311 14.67 8.90 -14.31
CA GLU A 311 14.44 9.81 -15.45
C GLU A 311 12.97 9.84 -15.86
N TYR A 312 12.34 8.70 -15.84
CA TYR A 312 10.97 8.49 -16.24
C TYR A 312 9.97 9.30 -15.41
N VAL A 313 10.06 9.17 -14.09
CA VAL A 313 9.20 9.88 -13.14
C VAL A 313 9.54 11.36 -13.07
N TYR A 314 10.84 11.70 -13.07
CA TYR A 314 11.30 13.09 -13.13
C TYR A 314 10.68 13.83 -14.31
N ARG A 315 10.73 13.26 -15.53
CA ARG A 315 10.20 13.93 -16.72
C ARG A 315 8.68 14.07 -16.67
N HIS A 316 7.99 13.09 -16.18
CA HIS A 316 6.55 13.16 -16.07
C HIS A 316 6.13 14.30 -15.14
N TYR A 317 6.64 14.33 -13.92
CA TYR A 317 6.27 15.37 -12.95
C TYR A 317 6.78 16.76 -13.34
N SER A 318 7.96 16.87 -13.94
CA SER A 318 8.41 18.14 -14.49
C SER A 318 7.48 18.69 -15.57
N ALA A 319 6.94 17.81 -16.43
CA ALA A 319 5.97 18.22 -17.45
C ALA A 319 4.60 18.59 -16.85
N MET A 320 4.25 18.02 -15.68
CA MET A 320 3.08 18.46 -14.90
C MET A 320 3.30 19.80 -14.17
N GLY A 321 4.55 20.29 -14.13
CA GLY A 321 4.91 21.47 -13.33
C GLY A 321 5.10 21.15 -11.84
N VAL A 322 5.29 19.88 -11.49
CA VAL A 322 5.52 19.41 -10.13
C VAL A 322 7.01 19.35 -9.84
N GLU A 323 7.46 20.02 -8.78
CA GLU A 323 8.86 20.00 -8.36
C GLU A 323 9.22 18.69 -7.65
N VAL A 324 10.24 18.01 -8.16
CA VAL A 324 10.77 16.76 -7.62
C VAL A 324 12.31 16.81 -7.56
N PRO A 325 12.87 17.65 -6.67
CA PRO A 325 14.29 18.00 -6.69
C PRO A 325 15.22 16.81 -6.42
N TYR A 326 14.90 15.92 -5.48
CA TYR A 326 15.74 14.75 -5.20
C TYR A 326 15.64 13.69 -6.29
N THR A 327 14.46 13.48 -6.85
CA THR A 327 14.26 12.61 -8.03
C THR A 327 15.07 13.13 -9.21
N LYS A 328 15.12 14.45 -9.42
CA LYS A 328 15.96 15.08 -10.44
C LYS A 328 17.45 14.82 -10.20
N LEU A 329 17.93 15.03 -8.98
CA LEU A 329 19.34 14.78 -8.63
C LEU A 329 19.71 13.31 -8.84
N ALA A 330 18.83 12.38 -8.45
CA ALA A 330 19.04 10.96 -8.69
C ALA A 330 19.08 10.63 -10.19
N ALA A 331 18.14 11.16 -10.98
CA ALA A 331 18.14 11.00 -12.43
C ALA A 331 19.42 11.55 -13.07
N ASP A 332 19.84 12.76 -12.68
CA ASP A 332 21.06 13.42 -13.19
C ASP A 332 22.32 12.56 -12.92
N SER A 333 22.39 11.93 -11.74
CA SER A 333 23.55 11.13 -11.34
C SER A 333 23.71 9.81 -12.12
N VAL A 334 22.63 9.24 -12.63
CA VAL A 334 22.65 7.97 -13.39
C VAL A 334 22.48 8.15 -14.90
N ARG A 335 22.11 9.35 -15.36
CA ARG A 335 21.76 9.64 -16.77
C ARG A 335 22.85 9.25 -17.76
N SER A 336 24.12 9.42 -17.41
CA SER A 336 25.22 9.06 -18.29
C SER A 336 25.36 7.56 -18.58
N LYS A 337 24.73 6.71 -17.76
CA LYS A 337 24.74 5.25 -17.88
C LYS A 337 23.41 4.71 -18.43
N ALA A 338 22.35 5.49 -18.37
CA ALA A 338 21.02 5.11 -18.80
C ALA A 338 20.88 5.15 -20.33
N SER A 339 20.04 4.29 -20.88
CA SER A 339 19.77 4.21 -22.33
C SER A 339 18.28 4.08 -22.62
N ARG A 340 17.72 2.87 -22.55
CA ARG A 340 16.30 2.62 -22.81
C ARG A 340 15.40 3.47 -21.95
N SER A 341 15.66 3.57 -20.66
CA SER A 341 14.89 4.38 -19.69
C SER A 341 14.78 5.86 -20.09
N ILE A 342 15.84 6.44 -20.66
CA ILE A 342 15.82 7.81 -21.21
C ILE A 342 14.92 7.91 -22.44
N LEU A 343 15.04 6.98 -23.40
CA LEU A 343 14.25 7.01 -24.63
C LEU A 343 12.77 6.78 -24.36
N THR A 344 12.44 5.84 -23.49
CA THR A 344 11.05 5.51 -23.14
C THR A 344 10.40 6.55 -22.22
N SER A 345 11.19 7.41 -21.58
CA SER A 345 10.69 8.52 -20.77
C SER A 345 10.26 9.76 -21.58
N VAL A 346 10.57 9.77 -22.88
CA VAL A 346 10.24 10.92 -23.75
C VAL A 346 8.73 11.06 -23.91
N ARG A 347 8.24 12.27 -23.71
CA ARG A 347 6.84 12.66 -23.97
C ARG A 347 6.80 13.87 -24.88
N LYS A 348 5.82 13.89 -25.77
CA LYS A 348 5.56 15.08 -26.59
C LYS A 348 5.22 16.27 -25.68
N PRO A 349 5.84 17.44 -25.85
CA PRO A 349 5.46 18.63 -25.10
C PRO A 349 3.96 18.92 -25.17
N GLY A 350 3.32 19.20 -24.03
CA GLY A 350 1.88 19.41 -23.92
C GLY A 350 1.02 18.14 -23.90
N ALA A 351 1.63 16.94 -24.00
CA ALA A 351 0.90 15.69 -23.86
C ALA A 351 0.50 15.41 -22.40
N ILE A 352 1.27 15.94 -21.44
CA ILE A 352 0.98 15.84 -20.02
C ILE A 352 0.28 17.12 -19.58
N LYS A 353 -0.90 16.96 -18.96
CA LYS A 353 -1.68 18.09 -18.40
C LYS A 353 -0.95 18.65 -17.18
N SER A 354 -1.02 19.98 -17.02
CA SER A 354 -0.52 20.63 -15.80
C SER A 354 -1.23 20.06 -14.59
N GLY A 355 -0.46 19.56 -13.64
CA GLY A 355 -0.94 19.15 -12.34
C GLY A 355 -1.13 20.35 -11.42
N THR A 356 -1.95 20.20 -10.40
CA THR A 356 -1.88 21.07 -9.23
C THR A 356 -0.56 20.79 -8.52
N GLN A 357 0.17 21.85 -8.12
CA GLN A 357 1.38 21.67 -7.30
C GLN A 357 1.00 20.76 -6.12
N PRO A 358 1.67 19.63 -5.94
CA PRO A 358 1.48 18.91 -4.71
C PRO A 358 1.98 19.83 -3.61
N THR A 359 1.22 19.95 -2.58
CA THR A 359 1.83 20.17 -1.31
C THR A 359 2.64 18.91 -1.02
N LEU A 360 3.94 18.92 -1.34
CA LEU A 360 4.94 17.99 -0.79
C LEU A 360 5.05 18.16 0.74
N GLN A 361 4.18 18.95 1.33
CA GLN A 361 3.83 18.81 2.71
C GLN A 361 3.09 17.49 2.81
N ALA A 362 3.75 16.52 3.44
CA ALA A 362 3.07 15.48 4.14
C ALA A 362 1.72 16.03 4.56
N SER A 363 0.63 15.44 4.04
CA SER A 363 -0.72 15.98 4.22
C SER A 363 -0.79 16.61 5.59
N SER A 364 -1.36 17.81 5.72
CA SER A 364 -1.51 18.52 7.01
C SER A 364 -2.37 17.76 8.02
N VAL A 365 -2.94 16.64 7.65
CA VAL A 365 -3.34 15.59 8.56
C VAL A 365 -2.04 14.89 8.94
N GLY A 366 -1.40 15.52 9.87
CA GLY A 366 -0.17 15.21 10.55
C GLY A 366 0.44 13.92 10.12
N TYR A 367 1.53 14.07 9.58
CA TYR A 367 2.67 13.25 9.80
C TYR A 367 2.84 13.04 11.31
N ILE A 368 1.95 12.25 11.86
CA ILE A 368 1.65 12.44 13.27
C ILE A 368 2.13 11.30 14.07
N ALA A 369 1.93 10.15 13.61
CA ALA A 369 2.34 9.04 14.41
C ALA A 369 3.77 8.73 14.08
N GLY A 370 4.58 8.92 14.97
CA GLY A 370 6.01 8.76 14.85
C GLY A 370 6.77 10.05 14.51
N ALA A 371 6.10 11.19 14.24
CA ALA A 371 6.67 12.41 14.75
C ALA A 371 6.60 12.22 16.24
N LEU A 372 7.61 11.62 16.73
CA LEU A 372 7.87 11.38 18.11
C LEU A 372 7.44 12.61 18.86
N ALA A 373 6.29 12.54 19.50
CA ALA A 373 6.04 13.47 20.59
C ALA A 373 7.34 13.46 21.38
N GLU A 374 7.87 14.62 21.68
CA GLU A 374 9.12 14.68 22.42
C GLU A 374 9.00 13.74 23.61
N THR A 375 9.93 12.80 23.72
CA THR A 375 10.03 11.90 24.86
C THR A 375 9.95 12.74 26.13
N ALA A 376 9.23 12.29 27.13
CA ALA A 376 9.05 13.09 28.34
C ALA A 376 10.40 13.61 28.88
N THR A 377 10.65 14.88 28.67
CA THR A 377 11.88 15.53 29.16
C THR A 377 11.87 15.73 30.67
N ASN A 378 10.69 15.68 31.30
CA ASN A 378 10.48 15.91 32.72
C ASN A 378 10.19 14.61 33.49
N ILE A 379 11.08 13.63 33.36
CA ILE A 379 11.01 12.43 34.21
C ILE A 379 11.30 12.82 35.65
N PRO A 380 10.43 12.51 36.61
CA PRO A 380 10.66 12.80 38.02
C PRO A 380 12.01 12.25 38.53
N THR A 381 12.68 12.98 39.41
CA THR A 381 13.99 12.57 39.94
C THR A 381 13.91 11.33 40.81
N ASP A 382 12.76 11.09 41.42
CA ASP A 382 12.45 9.94 42.27
C ASP A 382 11.94 8.73 41.48
N ALA A 383 11.91 8.78 40.14
CA ALA A 383 11.47 7.66 39.27
C ALA A 383 12.36 6.43 39.48
N ILE A 384 11.71 5.26 39.55
CA ILE A 384 12.40 3.97 39.60
C ILE A 384 12.89 3.62 38.17
N ARG A 385 14.21 3.63 37.97
CA ARG A 385 14.84 3.36 36.68
C ARG A 385 15.21 1.89 36.56
N VAL A 386 14.79 1.25 35.46
CA VAL A 386 14.95 -0.19 35.23
C VAL A 386 15.82 -0.38 33.98
N ALA A 387 16.99 -0.97 34.13
CA ALA A 387 17.87 -1.29 33.03
C ALA A 387 17.43 -2.61 32.33
N PRO A 388 17.80 -2.84 31.07
CA PRO A 388 17.59 -4.12 30.40
C PRO A 388 18.12 -5.29 31.23
N GLY A 389 17.31 -6.35 31.35
CA GLY A 389 17.64 -7.51 32.21
C GLY A 389 17.17 -7.42 33.65
N GLN A 390 16.79 -6.23 34.13
CA GLN A 390 16.12 -6.08 35.42
C GLN A 390 14.62 -6.31 35.31
N SER A 391 13.97 -6.63 36.44
CA SER A 391 12.54 -6.94 36.48
C SER A 391 11.68 -5.66 36.49
N LEU A 392 11.00 -5.37 35.38
CA LEU A 392 10.00 -4.33 35.33
C LEU A 392 8.83 -4.59 36.29
N GLN A 393 8.43 -5.85 36.51
CA GLN A 393 7.35 -6.16 37.41
C GLN A 393 7.70 -5.82 38.89
N GLN A 394 8.93 -6.11 39.32
CA GLN A 394 9.36 -5.73 40.67
C GLN A 394 9.36 -4.20 40.88
N ALA A 395 9.76 -3.46 39.85
CA ALA A 395 9.71 -1.99 39.91
C ALA A 395 8.26 -1.48 39.96
N LEU A 396 7.37 -2.05 39.18
CA LEU A 396 5.93 -1.74 39.21
C LEU A 396 5.31 -2.07 40.57
N ASP A 397 5.73 -3.16 41.18
CA ASP A 397 5.26 -3.56 42.53
C ASP A 397 5.76 -2.59 43.60
N ALA A 398 7.00 -2.15 43.49
CA ALA A 398 7.59 -1.16 44.40
C ALA A 398 6.94 0.24 44.24
N ALA A 399 6.57 0.63 43.04
CA ALA A 399 5.91 1.90 42.76
C ALA A 399 4.41 1.88 43.15
N ALA A 400 3.80 0.73 43.38
CA ALA A 400 2.39 0.61 43.64
C ALA A 400 1.97 1.47 44.86
N GLY A 401 1.01 2.37 44.65
CA GLY A 401 0.52 3.30 45.71
C GLY A 401 1.43 4.50 46.01
N SER A 402 2.64 4.57 45.48
CA SER A 402 3.58 5.68 45.71
C SER A 402 3.48 6.84 44.72
N LYS A 403 2.81 6.63 43.58
CA LYS A 403 2.78 7.53 42.42
C LYS A 403 4.15 7.76 41.77
N GLN A 404 5.18 7.01 42.14
CA GLN A 404 6.46 7.05 41.44
C GLN A 404 6.34 6.50 40.02
N TRP A 405 7.08 7.11 39.09
CA TRP A 405 7.20 6.58 37.76
C TRP A 405 8.13 5.36 37.72
N VAL A 406 7.79 4.39 36.92
CA VAL A 406 8.71 3.32 36.53
C VAL A 406 9.21 3.64 35.13
N VAL A 407 10.52 3.81 34.97
CA VAL A 407 11.14 4.18 33.69
C VAL A 407 12.02 3.04 33.20
N ALA A 408 11.59 2.37 32.15
CA ALA A 408 12.41 1.41 31.42
C ALA A 408 13.46 2.18 30.59
N LEU A 409 14.73 1.99 30.90
CA LEU A 409 15.82 2.64 30.18
C LEU A 409 15.95 2.09 28.75
N ALA A 410 16.64 2.83 27.88
CA ALA A 410 16.90 2.40 26.51
C ALA A 410 17.51 0.99 26.43
N GLY A 411 17.02 0.19 25.48
CA GLY A 411 17.45 -1.17 25.23
C GLY A 411 16.30 -2.18 25.18
N LEU A 412 16.65 -3.45 25.06
CA LEU A 412 15.70 -4.56 24.90
C LEU A 412 15.34 -5.17 26.27
N HIS A 413 14.08 -4.98 26.66
CA HIS A 413 13.49 -5.58 27.87
C HIS A 413 12.66 -6.79 27.46
N LYS A 414 13.20 -8.00 27.57
CA LYS A 414 12.46 -9.23 27.36
C LYS A 414 11.43 -9.42 28.47
N LEU A 415 10.19 -9.74 28.11
CA LEU A 415 9.11 -10.01 29.04
C LEU A 415 9.01 -11.52 29.31
N PRO A 416 9.56 -12.01 30.43
CA PRO A 416 9.47 -13.43 30.77
C PRO A 416 8.07 -13.80 31.29
N THR A 417 7.34 -12.83 31.79
CA THR A 417 5.96 -12.95 32.28
C THR A 417 5.15 -11.74 31.85
N THR A 418 3.84 -11.87 31.85
CA THR A 418 2.92 -10.75 31.65
C THR A 418 3.16 -9.65 32.69
N LEU A 419 3.32 -8.39 32.25
CA LEU A 419 3.36 -7.25 33.16
C LEU A 419 1.95 -6.91 33.63
N LYS A 420 1.77 -6.87 34.96
CA LYS A 420 0.52 -6.50 35.61
C LYS A 420 0.63 -5.08 36.15
N ILE A 421 -0.10 -4.16 35.55
CA ILE A 421 -0.04 -2.73 35.87
C ILE A 421 -0.93 -2.44 37.08
N PRO A 422 -0.40 -1.88 38.18
CA PRO A 422 -1.21 -1.40 39.31
C PRO A 422 -1.80 -0.02 39.04
N SER A 423 -2.88 0.32 39.72
CA SER A 423 -3.48 1.66 39.70
C SER A 423 -2.49 2.74 40.19
N GLY A 424 -2.65 3.97 39.71
CA GLY A 424 -1.82 5.10 40.09
C GLY A 424 -0.39 5.06 39.52
N THR A 425 -0.14 4.28 38.44
CA THR A 425 1.20 4.02 37.92
C THR A 425 1.44 4.71 36.57
N THR A 426 2.61 5.32 36.42
CA THR A 426 3.17 5.70 35.14
C THR A 426 4.32 4.74 34.79
N LEU A 427 4.15 3.97 33.70
CA LEU A 427 5.23 3.23 33.07
C LEU A 427 5.70 4.00 31.83
N ALA A 428 6.95 4.45 31.87
CA ALA A 428 7.56 5.21 30.79
C ALA A 428 8.79 4.50 30.21
N GLY A 429 9.15 4.87 29.00
CA GLY A 429 10.43 4.54 28.39
C GLY A 429 11.21 5.78 27.98
N GLU A 430 12.25 5.58 27.20
CA GLU A 430 13.09 6.63 26.60
C GLU A 430 12.89 6.69 25.08
N GLY A 431 11.62 6.59 24.65
CA GLY A 431 11.20 6.63 23.24
C GLY A 431 11.43 5.30 22.50
N LEU A 432 11.71 5.40 21.19
CA LEU A 432 11.87 4.22 20.32
C LEU A 432 13.04 3.30 20.69
N GLN A 433 13.95 3.77 21.50
CA GLN A 433 15.11 2.97 21.94
C GLN A 433 14.76 2.05 23.11
N THR A 434 13.64 2.27 23.80
CA THR A 434 13.12 1.35 24.81
C THR A 434 12.17 0.35 24.18
N VAL A 435 12.55 -0.92 24.14
CA VAL A 435 11.76 -1.98 23.52
C VAL A 435 11.36 -3.01 24.56
N LEU A 436 10.07 -3.10 24.86
CA LEU A 436 9.48 -4.19 25.62
C LEU A 436 9.15 -5.31 24.64
N PHE A 437 9.82 -6.45 24.76
CA PHE A 437 9.75 -7.53 23.78
C PHE A 437 9.00 -8.74 24.35
N LEU A 438 7.90 -9.08 23.71
CA LEU A 438 7.15 -10.31 23.98
C LEU A 438 7.81 -11.48 23.29
N ASP A 439 8.74 -12.15 23.98
CA ASP A 439 9.50 -13.25 23.43
C ASP A 439 8.55 -14.42 23.03
N PRO A 440 8.57 -14.84 21.76
CA PRO A 440 7.77 -15.99 21.31
C PRO A 440 7.99 -17.26 22.12
N ALA A 441 9.20 -17.44 22.63
CA ALA A 441 9.57 -18.63 23.42
C ALA A 441 9.03 -18.58 24.87
N SER A 442 8.60 -17.41 25.36
CA SER A 442 8.20 -17.25 26.77
C SER A 442 6.87 -17.93 27.12
N GLY A 443 6.03 -18.26 26.15
CA GLY A 443 4.67 -18.76 26.39
C GLY A 443 3.70 -17.70 26.95
N VAL A 444 4.14 -16.46 27.11
CA VAL A 444 3.30 -15.34 27.60
C VAL A 444 2.22 -15.06 26.58
N ARG A 445 0.95 -14.97 27.02
CA ARG A 445 -0.17 -14.70 26.15
C ARG A 445 -0.32 -13.20 25.85
N ASP A 446 -0.37 -12.38 26.88
CA ASP A 446 -0.55 -10.93 26.77
C ASP A 446 0.64 -10.22 27.43
N ALA A 447 1.19 -9.22 26.76
CA ALA A 447 2.39 -8.55 27.24
C ALA A 447 2.11 -7.71 28.49
N ILE A 448 1.05 -6.90 28.46
CA ILE A 448 0.67 -5.98 29.53
C ILE A 448 -0.83 -6.15 29.83
N VAL A 449 -1.18 -6.33 31.10
CA VAL A 449 -2.57 -6.45 31.56
C VAL A 449 -2.82 -5.57 32.78
N SER A 450 -4.07 -5.28 33.07
CA SER A 450 -4.48 -4.67 34.34
C SER A 450 -4.22 -5.65 35.50
N ARG A 451 -3.76 -5.13 36.64
CA ARG A 451 -3.59 -5.93 37.86
C ARG A 451 -4.94 -6.32 38.45
N THR A 452 -5.91 -5.40 38.41
CA THR A 452 -7.27 -5.54 38.93
C THR A 452 -8.28 -5.06 37.91
N ASP A 453 -9.55 -5.44 38.09
CA ASP A 453 -10.66 -5.05 37.20
C ASP A 453 -11.07 -3.58 37.36
N ASP A 454 -10.60 -2.90 38.40
CA ASP A 454 -10.87 -1.49 38.73
C ASP A 454 -9.65 -0.60 38.54
N LEU A 455 -8.79 -0.93 37.57
CA LEU A 455 -7.59 -0.18 37.23
C LEU A 455 -7.90 1.30 37.00
N HIS A 456 -7.14 2.20 37.64
CA HIS A 456 -7.36 3.63 37.49
C HIS A 456 -6.04 4.46 37.56
N ASP A 457 -6.07 5.66 36.99
CA ASP A 457 -4.95 6.61 36.98
C ASP A 457 -3.65 5.99 36.44
N VAL A 458 -3.71 5.41 35.27
CA VAL A 458 -2.58 4.74 34.62
C VAL A 458 -2.14 5.50 33.38
N THR A 459 -0.84 5.72 33.27
CA THR A 459 -0.21 6.24 32.06
C THR A 459 0.86 5.28 31.56
N LEU A 460 0.73 4.86 30.31
CA LEU A 460 1.77 4.13 29.56
C LEU A 460 2.31 5.07 28.49
N ARG A 461 3.65 5.28 28.44
CA ARG A 461 4.20 6.24 27.51
C ARG A 461 5.64 5.97 27.07
N ASP A 462 6.00 6.47 25.90
CA ASP A 462 7.37 6.61 25.40
C ASP A 462 8.15 5.28 25.29
N PHE A 463 7.52 4.19 24.83
CA PHE A 463 8.22 2.94 24.56
C PHE A 463 7.62 2.18 23.37
N VAL A 464 8.38 1.24 22.86
CA VAL A 464 7.95 0.26 21.86
C VAL A 464 7.55 -1.02 22.58
N LEU A 465 6.36 -1.52 22.30
CA LEU A 465 5.95 -2.89 22.61
C LEU A 465 6.03 -3.72 21.32
N GLU A 466 7.03 -4.58 21.25
CA GLU A 466 7.24 -5.50 20.14
C GLU A 466 6.60 -6.84 20.47
N GLY A 467 5.62 -7.26 19.66
CA GLY A 467 4.89 -8.50 19.86
C GLY A 467 5.68 -9.75 19.49
N ALA A 468 5.01 -10.89 19.64
CA ALA A 468 5.62 -12.20 19.46
C ALA A 468 5.61 -12.70 18.00
N THR A 469 5.22 -11.86 17.05
CA THR A 469 5.20 -12.25 15.64
C THR A 469 6.61 -12.24 15.09
N GLN A 470 7.09 -13.39 14.60
CA GLN A 470 8.36 -13.47 13.89
C GLN A 470 8.14 -14.04 12.49
N PRO A 471 8.88 -13.56 11.49
CA PRO A 471 8.90 -14.21 10.19
C PRO A 471 9.43 -15.65 10.38
N GLU A 472 8.85 -16.59 9.65
CA GLU A 472 9.37 -17.96 9.63
C GLU A 472 10.80 -17.97 9.13
N THR A 473 11.69 -18.56 9.93
CA THR A 473 13.05 -18.88 9.48
C THR A 473 12.96 -19.93 8.37
N GLY A 474 13.40 -19.59 7.17
CA GLY A 474 13.43 -20.50 6.01
C GLY A 474 12.31 -20.33 4.99
N THR A 475 11.36 -19.45 5.22
CA THR A 475 10.41 -19.00 4.20
C THR A 475 10.91 -17.73 3.53
N ASP A 476 10.35 -17.41 2.37
CA ASP A 476 10.70 -16.23 1.60
C ASP A 476 10.78 -15.00 2.51
N PRO A 477 11.98 -14.39 2.70
CA PRO A 477 12.12 -13.19 3.51
C PRO A 477 11.34 -11.98 2.93
N ASN A 478 10.77 -12.13 1.72
CA ASN A 478 9.90 -11.16 1.09
C ASN A 478 8.46 -11.28 1.56
N SER A 479 8.08 -12.40 2.18
CA SER A 479 6.75 -12.57 2.74
C SER A 479 6.70 -11.96 4.13
N ARG A 480 6.06 -10.82 4.28
CA ARG A 480 5.76 -10.22 5.59
C ARG A 480 4.76 -11.05 6.41
N ARG A 481 4.22 -12.13 5.86
CA ARG A 481 3.09 -12.90 6.41
C ARG A 481 3.37 -14.36 6.68
N SER A 482 4.60 -14.80 6.59
CA SER A 482 4.99 -16.14 7.04
C SER A 482 5.15 -16.18 8.56
N PHE A 483 4.07 -15.87 9.28
CA PHE A 483 4.03 -15.91 10.73
C PHE A 483 3.45 -17.24 11.19
N ARG A 484 4.23 -18.05 11.92
CA ARG A 484 3.79 -19.33 12.47
C ARG A 484 3.29 -19.27 13.91
N SER A 485 3.01 -18.12 14.48
CA SER A 485 2.38 -18.16 15.79
C SER A 485 0.92 -18.58 15.63
N THR A 486 0.59 -19.76 16.13
CA THR A 486 -0.80 -20.24 16.25
C THR A 486 -1.46 -19.76 17.53
N ALA A 487 -0.72 -19.07 18.40
CA ALA A 487 -1.22 -18.55 19.66
C ALA A 487 -1.67 -17.09 19.51
N ASN A 488 -2.85 -16.77 20.04
CA ASN A 488 -3.29 -15.39 20.19
C ASN A 488 -2.45 -14.69 21.27
N ARG A 489 -1.61 -13.73 20.90
CA ARG A 489 -0.77 -12.98 21.80
C ARG A 489 -1.03 -11.50 21.66
N GLY A 490 -1.64 -10.91 22.69
CA GLY A 490 -2.03 -9.50 22.74
C GLY A 490 -0.91 -8.60 23.23
N GLY A 491 -0.99 -7.34 22.85
CA GLY A 491 -0.11 -6.31 23.36
C GLY A 491 -0.56 -5.82 24.75
N ILE A 492 -1.41 -4.79 24.78
CA ILE A 492 -1.93 -4.20 26.00
C ILE A 492 -3.41 -4.57 26.13
N MET A 493 -3.77 -5.30 27.18
CA MET A 493 -5.09 -5.87 27.39
C MET A 493 -5.65 -5.44 28.73
N PHE A 494 -6.37 -4.31 28.76
CA PHE A 494 -7.04 -3.79 29.95
C PHE A 494 -8.54 -4.12 29.87
N LEU A 495 -8.92 -5.20 30.49
CA LEU A 495 -10.26 -5.79 30.37
C LEU A 495 -10.96 -5.82 31.73
N SER A 496 -12.08 -5.13 31.84
CA SER A 496 -13.00 -5.28 32.96
C SER A 496 -14.32 -5.90 32.51
N PRO A 497 -14.84 -6.88 33.26
CA PRO A 497 -16.17 -7.43 33.01
C PRO A 497 -17.27 -6.46 33.41
N ARG A 498 -16.94 -5.40 34.17
CA ARG A 498 -17.91 -4.40 34.65
C ARG A 498 -17.65 -3.06 33.97
N GLN A 499 -18.61 -2.55 33.26
CA GLN A 499 -18.54 -1.26 32.61
C GLN A 499 -18.28 -0.13 33.60
N GLY A 500 -17.34 0.75 33.31
CA GLY A 500 -17.04 1.96 34.10
C GLY A 500 -16.23 1.73 35.37
N THR A 501 -15.70 0.53 35.60
CA THR A 501 -14.85 0.27 36.76
C THR A 501 -13.40 0.72 36.54
N MET A 502 -12.88 0.60 35.34
CA MET A 502 -11.58 1.17 34.99
C MET A 502 -11.74 2.66 34.64
N LYS A 503 -10.75 3.49 35.02
CA LYS A 503 -10.88 4.93 34.87
C LYS A 503 -9.55 5.63 34.65
N ASN A 504 -9.56 6.72 33.86
CA ASN A 504 -8.41 7.59 33.63
C ASN A 504 -7.18 6.81 33.14
N LEU A 505 -7.29 6.26 31.93
CA LEU A 505 -6.23 5.49 31.29
C LEU A 505 -5.63 6.30 30.13
N SER A 506 -4.32 6.50 30.13
CA SER A 506 -3.59 7.29 29.13
C SER A 506 -2.53 6.46 28.42
N PHE A 507 -2.57 6.48 27.10
CA PHE A 507 -1.59 5.88 26.20
C PHE A 507 -0.97 7.02 25.38
N ILE A 508 0.32 7.30 25.59
CA ILE A 508 0.97 8.48 25.01
C ILE A 508 2.27 8.08 24.34
N ASN A 509 2.44 8.42 23.06
CA ASN A 509 3.69 8.19 22.32
C ASN A 509 4.18 6.74 22.42
N LEU A 510 3.26 5.78 22.29
CA LEU A 510 3.54 4.36 22.28
C LEU A 510 3.62 3.83 20.85
N THR A 511 4.56 2.94 20.61
CA THR A 511 4.52 2.05 19.45
C THR A 511 4.14 0.64 19.91
N VAL A 512 3.02 0.10 19.41
CA VAL A 512 2.60 -1.30 19.70
C VAL A 512 2.46 -2.03 18.36
N ARG A 513 3.27 -3.06 18.15
CA ARG A 513 3.32 -3.71 16.85
C ARG A 513 3.63 -5.22 16.93
N ASN A 514 3.31 -5.92 15.85
CA ASN A 514 3.62 -7.34 15.66
C ASN A 514 3.00 -8.27 16.71
N CYS A 515 1.90 -7.87 17.32
CA CYS A 515 1.10 -8.76 18.16
C CYS A 515 0.25 -9.68 17.27
N THR A 516 0.19 -10.95 17.57
CA THR A 516 -0.65 -11.90 16.82
C THR A 516 -2.13 -11.85 17.17
N TYR A 517 -2.49 -11.01 18.11
CA TYR A 517 -3.86 -10.65 18.51
C TYR A 517 -4.02 -9.12 18.46
N ASN A 518 -4.95 -8.53 19.20
CA ASN A 518 -5.08 -7.07 19.21
C ASN A 518 -3.80 -6.40 19.74
N GLY A 519 -3.42 -5.28 19.15
CA GLY A 519 -2.33 -4.45 19.66
C GLY A 519 -2.68 -3.88 21.02
N VAL A 520 -3.76 -3.12 21.08
CA VAL A 520 -4.34 -2.57 22.32
C VAL A 520 -5.81 -2.92 22.38
N PHE A 521 -6.25 -3.50 23.47
CA PHE A 521 -7.65 -3.77 23.75
C PHE A 521 -8.03 -3.24 25.14
N VAL A 522 -8.98 -2.31 25.17
CA VAL A 522 -9.55 -1.77 26.42
C VAL A 522 -11.04 -2.04 26.43
N SER A 523 -11.53 -2.62 27.54
CA SER A 523 -12.96 -2.90 27.71
C SER A 523 -13.44 -2.44 29.09
N GLY A 524 -14.57 -1.72 29.11
CA GLY A 524 -15.23 -1.30 30.35
C GLY A 524 -14.62 -0.08 31.04
N ALA A 525 -13.84 0.76 30.33
CA ALA A 525 -13.16 1.91 30.91
C ALA A 525 -13.89 3.24 30.64
N THR A 526 -13.68 4.21 31.54
CA THR A 526 -14.07 5.62 31.37
C THR A 526 -12.84 6.52 31.37
N GLU A 527 -12.91 7.65 30.63
CA GLU A 527 -11.80 8.60 30.51
C GLU A 527 -10.54 7.94 29.96
N VAL A 528 -10.62 7.52 28.68
CA VAL A 528 -9.49 6.91 27.97
C VAL A 528 -8.88 7.89 26.98
N THR A 529 -7.58 8.11 27.07
CA THR A 529 -6.83 8.97 26.13
C THR A 529 -5.78 8.16 25.39
N VAL A 530 -5.79 8.26 24.06
CA VAL A 530 -4.79 7.66 23.17
C VAL A 530 -4.24 8.78 22.30
N THR A 531 -3.00 9.15 22.51
CA THR A 531 -2.42 10.34 21.83
C THR A 531 -1.02 10.04 21.30
N SER A 532 -0.74 10.46 20.07
CA SER A 532 0.57 10.31 19.41
C SER A 532 1.09 8.87 19.40
N CYS A 533 0.20 7.89 19.29
CA CYS A 533 0.55 6.47 19.31
C CYS A 533 0.65 5.88 17.89
N ASP A 534 1.54 4.89 17.72
CA ASP A 534 1.70 4.10 16.51
C ASP A 534 1.31 2.63 16.79
N PHE A 535 0.07 2.25 16.48
CA PHE A 535 -0.40 0.88 16.61
C PHE A 535 -0.50 0.25 15.23
N THR A 536 0.45 -0.59 14.89
CA THR A 536 0.64 -1.11 13.53
C THR A 536 0.99 -2.59 13.50
N GLU A 537 0.63 -3.26 12.41
CA GLU A 537 0.98 -4.66 12.17
C GLU A 537 0.48 -5.62 13.27
N ASN A 538 -0.60 -5.28 13.97
CA ASN A 538 -1.21 -6.14 14.96
C ASN A 538 -2.36 -6.96 14.37
N GLY A 539 -2.55 -8.17 14.88
CA GLY A 539 -3.45 -9.17 14.34
C GLY A 539 -2.73 -10.17 13.43
N SER A 540 -3.39 -11.28 13.12
CA SER A 540 -2.84 -12.33 12.29
C SER A 540 -3.94 -13.00 11.46
N SER A 541 -3.66 -13.22 10.17
CA SER A 541 -4.54 -13.99 9.28
C SER A 541 -4.38 -15.51 9.42
N VAL A 542 -3.36 -15.97 10.14
CA VAL A 542 -3.06 -17.40 10.31
C VAL A 542 -3.49 -17.96 11.66
N VAL A 543 -3.80 -17.11 12.63
CA VAL A 543 -4.33 -17.56 13.92
C VAL A 543 -5.80 -17.92 13.75
N PRO A 544 -6.21 -19.18 14.00
CA PRO A 544 -7.59 -19.60 13.86
C PRO A 544 -8.51 -18.82 14.82
N GLY A 545 -9.65 -18.40 14.33
CA GLY A 545 -10.68 -17.79 15.15
C GLY A 545 -11.69 -17.00 14.32
N PRO A 546 -12.94 -16.91 14.78
CA PRO A 546 -14.00 -16.21 14.07
C PRO A 546 -13.91 -14.68 14.23
N LYS A 547 -13.02 -14.19 15.10
CA LYS A 547 -12.95 -12.77 15.47
C LYS A 547 -11.78 -12.09 14.77
N LEU A 548 -12.07 -10.92 14.23
CA LEU A 548 -11.07 -10.01 13.69
C LEU A 548 -10.18 -9.50 14.83
N GLN A 549 -8.93 -9.26 14.51
CA GLN A 549 -7.93 -8.75 15.45
C GLN A 549 -7.49 -7.39 14.96
N HIS A 550 -7.53 -6.38 15.82
CA HIS A 550 -7.41 -4.98 15.45
C HIS A 550 -6.13 -4.34 16.01
N ASN A 551 -5.70 -3.22 15.42
CA ASN A 551 -4.63 -2.43 16.02
C ASN A 551 -5.10 -1.83 17.36
N LEU A 552 -6.28 -1.20 17.37
CA LEU A 552 -6.92 -0.67 18.57
C LEU A 552 -8.38 -1.15 18.64
N LEU A 553 -8.73 -1.83 19.71
CA LEU A 553 -10.08 -2.27 20.01
C LEU A 553 -10.54 -1.66 21.32
N LEU A 554 -11.66 -0.94 21.29
CA LEU A 554 -12.33 -0.41 22.47
C LEU A 554 -13.76 -0.97 22.54
N THR A 555 -14.14 -1.50 23.70
CA THR A 555 -15.50 -1.97 23.91
C THR A 555 -16.05 -1.49 25.26
N HIS A 556 -17.33 -1.08 25.30
CA HIS A 556 -17.97 -0.60 26.51
C HIS A 556 -17.20 0.55 27.21
N CYS A 557 -16.48 1.35 26.44
CA CYS A 557 -15.72 2.49 26.92
C CYS A 557 -16.53 3.78 26.78
N LYS A 558 -16.26 4.73 27.68
CA LYS A 558 -16.93 6.02 27.70
C LYS A 558 -15.93 7.16 27.87
N ASP A 559 -16.25 8.34 27.28
CA ASP A 559 -15.45 9.54 27.36
C ASP A 559 -14.01 9.27 26.85
N VAL A 560 -13.90 8.96 25.55
CA VAL A 560 -12.66 8.51 24.91
C VAL A 560 -12.15 9.56 23.93
N GLN A 561 -10.84 9.82 23.95
CA GLN A 561 -10.16 10.62 22.95
C GLN A 561 -9.06 9.81 22.26
N ILE A 562 -9.09 9.77 20.91
CA ILE A 562 -8.06 9.15 20.07
C ILE A 562 -7.57 10.22 19.11
N LYS A 563 -6.35 10.68 19.30
CA LYS A 563 -5.84 11.83 18.55
C LYS A 563 -4.37 11.66 18.17
N ASP A 564 -4.03 12.22 17.01
CA ASP A 564 -2.66 12.24 16.52
C ASP A 564 -2.02 10.84 16.47
N CYS A 565 -2.77 9.80 16.11
CA CYS A 565 -2.33 8.41 16.09
C CYS A 565 -2.20 7.87 14.66
N ARG A 566 -1.33 6.88 14.53
CA ARG A 566 -1.25 6.02 13.35
C ARG A 566 -1.78 4.63 13.70
N LEU A 567 -2.85 4.21 13.04
CA LEU A 567 -3.52 2.92 13.23
C LEU A 567 -3.52 2.17 11.88
N ALA A 568 -2.43 1.48 11.57
CA ALA A 568 -2.19 1.05 10.20
C ALA A 568 -1.69 -0.39 10.07
N THR A 569 -1.80 -0.92 8.85
CA THR A 569 -1.20 -2.20 8.46
C THR A 569 -1.58 -3.41 9.31
N SER A 570 -2.76 -3.40 9.97
CA SER A 570 -3.29 -4.63 10.57
C SER A 570 -3.50 -5.67 9.45
N PRO A 571 -2.88 -6.85 9.52
CA PRO A 571 -2.99 -7.81 8.42
C PRO A 571 -4.38 -8.43 8.27
N PHE A 572 -5.22 -8.39 9.30
CA PHE A 572 -6.52 -9.06 9.30
C PHE A 572 -7.66 -8.23 9.87
N GLY A 573 -7.37 -7.24 10.70
CA GLY A 573 -8.36 -6.43 11.38
C GLY A 573 -8.49 -5.01 10.83
N SER A 574 -9.26 -4.21 11.53
CA SER A 574 -9.41 -2.77 11.31
C SER A 574 -8.31 -1.99 12.05
N GLY A 575 -8.07 -0.75 11.62
CA GLY A 575 -7.21 0.17 12.37
C GLY A 575 -7.79 0.46 13.75
N LEU A 576 -9.06 0.87 13.77
CA LEU A 576 -9.84 1.14 14.99
C LEU A 576 -11.15 0.34 14.97
N SER A 577 -11.50 -0.27 16.08
CA SER A 577 -12.82 -0.87 16.29
C SER A 577 -13.43 -0.35 17.60
N LEU A 578 -14.65 0.19 17.51
CA LEU A 578 -15.47 0.70 18.62
C LEU A 578 -16.74 -0.13 18.75
N GLY A 579 -16.93 -0.77 19.88
CA GLY A 579 -18.15 -1.53 20.18
C GLY A 579 -18.80 -1.09 21.48
N HIS A 580 -20.10 -0.76 21.48
CA HIS A 580 -20.82 -0.30 22.67
C HIS A 580 -20.14 0.87 23.42
N CYS A 581 -19.47 1.76 22.66
CA CYS A 581 -18.77 2.91 23.22
C CYS A 581 -19.67 4.16 23.24
N LYS A 582 -19.36 5.10 24.13
CA LYS A 582 -20.11 6.35 24.26
C LYS A 582 -19.19 7.55 24.43
N ASN A 583 -19.52 8.68 23.78
CA ASN A 583 -18.75 9.92 23.82
C ASN A 583 -17.29 9.69 23.36
N VAL A 584 -17.09 9.34 22.10
CA VAL A 584 -15.76 9.08 21.54
C VAL A 584 -15.41 10.14 20.51
N SER A 585 -14.22 10.71 20.64
CA SER A 585 -13.62 11.59 19.63
C SER A 585 -12.42 10.92 18.97
N VAL A 586 -12.44 10.86 17.63
CA VAL A 586 -11.38 10.30 16.79
C VAL A 586 -10.93 11.39 15.82
N SER A 587 -9.77 12.00 16.06
CA SER A 587 -9.37 13.17 15.27
C SER A 587 -7.89 13.20 14.93
N ALA A 588 -7.57 13.78 13.77
CA ALA A 588 -6.20 13.96 13.30
C ALA A 588 -5.36 12.65 13.29
N ASN A 589 -5.96 11.52 12.91
CA ASN A 589 -5.27 10.23 12.83
C ASN A 589 -4.99 9.82 11.39
N GLU A 590 -3.91 9.05 11.18
CA GLU A 590 -3.68 8.24 9.97
C GLU A 590 -4.21 6.82 10.23
N ILE A 591 -5.24 6.40 9.48
CA ILE A 591 -5.88 5.09 9.63
C ILE A 591 -5.84 4.40 8.27
N ALA A 592 -4.85 3.54 8.06
CA ALA A 592 -4.49 3.16 6.70
C ALA A 592 -3.99 1.72 6.54
N ARG A 593 -4.21 1.15 5.34
CA ARG A 593 -3.63 -0.13 4.91
C ARG A 593 -4.00 -1.31 5.82
N ASN A 594 -5.16 -1.25 6.44
CA ASN A 594 -5.65 -2.34 7.29
C ASN A 594 -6.36 -3.40 6.44
N GLY A 595 -6.21 -4.65 6.80
CA GLY A 595 -6.80 -5.79 6.07
C GLY A 595 -8.32 -5.92 6.20
N HIS A 596 -8.97 -4.98 6.87
CA HIS A 596 -10.42 -4.90 6.99
C HIS A 596 -10.89 -3.45 6.80
N TYR A 597 -11.66 -2.87 7.71
CA TYR A 597 -12.06 -1.46 7.67
C TYR A 597 -10.97 -0.54 8.23
N GLY A 598 -10.99 0.72 7.84
CA GLY A 598 -10.22 1.74 8.55
C GLY A 598 -10.75 1.88 9.98
N ILE A 599 -11.99 2.34 10.11
CA ILE A 599 -12.72 2.46 11.38
C ILE A 599 -14.00 1.61 11.32
N LEU A 600 -14.20 0.80 12.35
CA LEU A 600 -15.41 0.03 12.56
C LEU A 600 -16.12 0.55 13.81
N VAL A 601 -17.39 0.91 13.69
CA VAL A 601 -18.26 1.36 14.79
C VAL A 601 -19.49 0.47 14.88
N ALA A 602 -19.75 -0.10 16.03
CA ALA A 602 -20.94 -0.90 16.27
C ALA A 602 -21.60 -0.56 17.60
N GLU A 603 -22.94 -0.48 17.66
CA GLU A 603 -23.73 -0.29 18.88
C GLU A 603 -23.27 0.86 19.78
N SER A 604 -22.76 1.94 19.16
CA SER A 604 -22.11 3.05 19.87
C SER A 604 -22.92 4.34 19.79
N GLU A 605 -22.72 5.25 20.72
CA GLU A 605 -23.49 6.50 20.86
C GLU A 605 -22.56 7.71 21.01
N ASN A 606 -22.90 8.81 20.34
CA ASN A 606 -22.17 10.09 20.35
C ASN A 606 -20.69 9.90 19.98
N ILE A 607 -20.45 9.52 18.74
CA ILE A 607 -19.13 9.29 18.17
C ILE A 607 -18.79 10.38 17.16
N ALA A 608 -17.67 11.07 17.31
CA ALA A 608 -17.16 12.05 16.37
C ALA A 608 -15.88 11.52 15.69
N ILE A 609 -15.91 11.40 14.37
CA ILE A 609 -14.78 11.00 13.52
C ILE A 609 -14.47 12.17 12.60
N GLU A 610 -13.43 12.96 12.93
CA GLU A 610 -13.24 14.27 12.30
C GLU A 610 -11.77 14.54 11.95
N GLY A 611 -11.49 15.06 10.75
CA GLY A 611 -10.17 15.50 10.33
C GLY A 611 -9.13 14.38 10.27
N ASN A 612 -9.53 13.14 9.96
CA ASN A 612 -8.62 12.01 9.81
C ASN A 612 -8.25 11.77 8.35
N LEU A 613 -7.08 11.18 8.12
CA LEU A 613 -6.73 10.52 6.86
C LEU A 613 -7.07 9.03 6.98
N ILE A 614 -7.99 8.55 6.14
CA ILE A 614 -8.46 7.16 6.14
C ILE A 614 -8.26 6.59 4.74
N GLU A 615 -7.24 5.73 4.55
CA GLU A 615 -6.87 5.33 3.19
C GLU A 615 -6.42 3.88 3.04
N ALA A 616 -6.57 3.37 1.83
CA ALA A 616 -6.03 2.10 1.37
C ALA A 616 -6.37 0.90 2.29
N ASN A 617 -7.48 0.96 3.02
CA ASN A 617 -7.98 -0.18 3.78
C ASN A 617 -8.67 -1.17 2.83
N ASP A 618 -8.62 -2.47 3.12
CA ASP A 618 -9.12 -3.50 2.19
C ASP A 618 -10.64 -3.47 2.00
N ARG A 619 -11.36 -2.83 2.93
CA ARG A 619 -12.81 -2.60 2.85
C ARG A 619 -13.13 -1.11 2.94
N SER A 620 -14.31 -0.75 3.43
CA SER A 620 -14.72 0.65 3.54
C SER A 620 -13.84 1.43 4.53
N GLY A 621 -13.62 2.72 4.26
CA GLY A 621 -12.84 3.59 5.13
C GLY A 621 -13.44 3.68 6.52
N VAL A 622 -14.72 4.03 6.61
CA VAL A 622 -15.53 4.01 7.83
C VAL A 622 -16.70 3.07 7.63
N MET A 623 -16.85 2.09 8.52
CA MET A 623 -18.01 1.22 8.60
C MET A 623 -18.75 1.45 9.91
N ILE A 624 -20.04 1.76 9.82
CA ILE A 624 -20.95 1.80 10.97
C ILE A 624 -21.93 0.66 10.79
N GLU A 625 -21.69 -0.42 11.52
CA GLU A 625 -22.52 -1.63 11.45
C GLU A 625 -23.42 -1.79 12.69
N TYR A 626 -24.28 -2.77 12.67
CA TYR A 626 -25.13 -3.12 13.78
C TYR A 626 -24.96 -4.59 14.16
N LEU A 627 -25.09 -4.87 15.45
CA LEU A 627 -25.19 -6.21 15.97
C LEU A 627 -26.64 -6.51 16.44
N ASP A 628 -27.29 -5.51 17.03
CA ASP A 628 -28.65 -5.58 17.56
C ASP A 628 -29.44 -4.31 17.23
N LEU A 629 -29.16 -3.19 17.87
CA LEU A 629 -29.91 -1.93 17.76
C LEU A 629 -29.29 -0.92 16.79
N GLY A 630 -28.02 -1.05 16.49
CA GLY A 630 -27.24 -0.10 15.71
C GLY A 630 -26.76 1.12 16.51
N SER A 631 -26.00 1.99 15.86
CA SER A 631 -25.36 3.15 16.49
C SER A 631 -26.24 4.41 16.42
N ASN A 632 -26.01 5.35 17.33
CA ASN A 632 -26.76 6.62 17.42
C ASN A 632 -25.81 7.82 17.53
N GLU A 633 -26.18 8.94 16.91
CA GLU A 633 -25.41 10.20 16.96
C GLU A 633 -23.95 10.02 16.55
N VAL A 634 -23.70 9.37 15.40
CA VAL A 634 -22.36 9.26 14.85
C VAL A 634 -22.13 10.34 13.82
N LYS A 635 -21.11 11.16 14.02
CA LYS A 635 -20.68 12.21 13.10
C LYS A 635 -19.39 11.79 12.38
N VAL A 636 -19.41 11.78 11.06
CA VAL A 636 -18.22 11.55 10.21
C VAL A 636 -18.02 12.80 9.36
N ALA A 637 -17.08 13.66 9.73
CA ALA A 637 -16.95 14.96 9.11
C ALA A 637 -15.51 15.40 8.84
N SER A 638 -15.30 16.13 7.75
CA SER A 638 -14.02 16.77 7.41
C SER A 638 -12.84 15.78 7.34
N ASN A 639 -13.10 14.49 7.06
CA ASN A 639 -12.06 13.49 6.86
C ASN A 639 -11.63 13.48 5.38
N ARG A 640 -10.39 13.08 5.16
CA ARG A 640 -9.91 12.68 3.85
C ARG A 640 -9.97 11.16 3.77
N ILE A 641 -10.86 10.63 2.91
CA ILE A 641 -11.16 9.20 2.81
C ILE A 641 -10.90 8.74 1.37
N GLN A 642 -9.85 7.94 1.16
CA GLN A 642 -9.37 7.69 -0.18
C GLN A 642 -8.81 6.27 -0.38
N TYR A 643 -8.97 5.75 -1.61
CA TYR A 643 -8.41 4.47 -2.07
C TYR A 643 -8.72 3.26 -1.17
N ASN A 644 -9.81 3.30 -0.41
CA ASN A 644 -10.30 2.14 0.33
C ASN A 644 -11.00 1.18 -0.64
N GLY A 645 -10.89 -0.13 -0.41
CA GLY A 645 -11.43 -1.15 -1.30
C GLY A 645 -12.96 -1.22 -1.34
N GLY A 646 -13.62 -0.66 -0.32
CA GLY A 646 -15.08 -0.50 -0.26
C GLY A 646 -15.52 0.96 -0.46
N PHE A 647 -16.53 1.38 0.26
CA PHE A 647 -17.00 2.77 0.28
C PHE A 647 -16.07 3.67 1.10
N GLY A 648 -16.13 4.97 0.90
CA GLY A 648 -15.53 5.91 1.84
C GLY A 648 -16.20 5.80 3.20
N VAL A 649 -17.53 5.97 3.25
CA VAL A 649 -18.37 5.76 4.44
C VAL A 649 -19.50 4.79 4.10
N GLU A 650 -19.66 3.77 4.93
CA GLU A 650 -20.73 2.77 4.81
C GLU A 650 -21.45 2.62 6.14
N THR A 651 -22.77 2.73 6.14
CA THR A 651 -23.57 2.64 7.39
C THR A 651 -24.73 1.70 7.26
N TYR A 652 -25.06 1.06 8.38
CA TYR A 652 -26.25 0.25 8.56
C TYR A 652 -26.86 0.54 9.95
N ALA A 653 -28.19 0.73 9.98
CA ALA A 653 -28.94 1.03 11.21
C ALA A 653 -28.37 2.23 12.01
N LEU A 654 -27.89 3.26 11.32
CA LEU A 654 -27.45 4.51 11.93
C LEU A 654 -28.64 5.42 12.22
N ARG A 655 -28.72 5.91 13.45
CA ARG A 655 -29.74 6.86 13.90
C ARG A 655 -29.09 8.21 14.21
N ASN A 656 -29.74 9.30 13.83
CA ASN A 656 -29.28 10.67 14.08
C ASN A 656 -27.81 10.90 13.66
N GLY A 657 -27.37 10.20 12.60
CA GLY A 657 -26.01 10.32 12.10
C GLY A 657 -25.83 11.50 11.15
N VAL A 658 -24.60 12.00 11.08
CA VAL A 658 -24.20 13.09 10.19
C VAL A 658 -22.95 12.68 9.43
N VAL A 659 -23.04 12.68 8.09
CA VAL A 659 -21.87 12.50 7.22
C VAL A 659 -21.75 13.74 6.36
N GLN A 660 -20.70 14.56 6.55
CA GLN A 660 -20.59 15.85 5.85
C GLN A 660 -19.15 16.35 5.73
N GLY A 661 -18.89 17.11 4.67
CA GLY A 661 -17.61 17.81 4.49
C GLY A 661 -16.39 16.90 4.35
N ASN A 662 -16.58 15.60 4.11
CA ASN A 662 -15.49 14.69 3.82
C ASN A 662 -15.03 14.86 2.38
N THR A 663 -13.75 14.68 2.14
CA THR A 663 -13.20 14.57 0.79
C THR A 663 -12.98 13.10 0.44
N TYR A 664 -13.41 12.71 -0.76
CA TYR A 664 -13.33 11.34 -1.23
C TYR A 664 -12.52 11.26 -2.51
N GLU A 665 -11.65 10.25 -2.60
CA GLU A 665 -10.90 9.96 -3.81
C GLU A 665 -10.74 8.46 -3.99
N GLY A 666 -11.13 7.91 -5.14
CA GLY A 666 -10.82 6.55 -5.55
C GLY A 666 -11.31 5.40 -4.65
N ASN A 667 -12.30 5.62 -3.76
CA ASN A 667 -12.83 4.53 -2.94
C ASN A 667 -13.74 3.62 -3.77
N GLY A 668 -13.53 2.32 -3.68
CA GLY A 668 -14.35 1.25 -4.22
C GLY A 668 -14.63 1.29 -5.71
N ASN A 669 -15.11 0.19 -6.24
CA ASN A 669 -15.38 0.00 -7.68
C ASN A 669 -16.69 0.57 -8.16
N THR A 670 -17.51 1.16 -7.32
CA THR A 670 -18.90 1.48 -7.65
C THR A 670 -19.11 2.93 -8.03
N GLY A 671 -18.06 3.77 -7.98
CA GLY A 671 -18.19 5.22 -8.16
C GLY A 671 -19.04 5.92 -7.08
N LYS A 672 -19.48 5.18 -6.06
CA LYS A 672 -20.18 5.71 -4.89
C LYS A 672 -19.21 5.87 -3.75
N GLN A 673 -19.17 7.04 -3.16
CA GLN A 673 -18.27 7.36 -2.05
C GLN A 673 -18.91 7.08 -0.69
N GLU A 674 -20.24 7.11 -0.65
CA GLU A 674 -21.03 6.93 0.56
C GLU A 674 -22.16 5.92 0.32
N LYS A 675 -22.40 5.09 1.30
CA LYS A 675 -23.59 4.24 1.41
C LYS A 675 -24.16 4.42 2.80
N ILE A 676 -25.22 5.18 2.91
CA ILE A 676 -25.87 5.49 4.18
C ILE A 676 -27.22 4.80 4.22
N SER A 677 -27.48 4.02 5.24
CA SER A 677 -28.72 3.29 5.43
C SER A 677 -29.19 3.37 6.87
N GLU A 678 -30.42 3.80 7.03
CA GLU A 678 -31.18 3.71 8.27
C GLU A 678 -32.21 2.56 8.23
N GLU A 679 -32.34 1.91 7.08
CA GLU A 679 -33.47 1.04 6.74
C GLU A 679 -33.52 -0.27 7.53
N LYS A 680 -32.49 -0.65 8.21
CA LYS A 680 -32.46 -1.93 8.93
C LYS A 680 -33.32 -1.98 10.19
N ARG A 681 -33.87 -0.86 10.61
CA ARG A 681 -34.93 -0.84 11.62
C ARG A 681 -36.21 -1.55 11.17
N ILE A 682 -36.48 -1.54 9.86
CA ILE A 682 -37.70 -2.09 9.28
C ILE A 682 -37.64 -3.62 9.23
N ILE A 683 -36.44 -4.16 9.21
CA ILE A 683 -36.23 -5.64 9.13
C ILE A 683 -36.30 -6.31 10.51
N MET A 684 -36.25 -5.53 11.59
CA MET A 684 -36.30 -6.03 12.97
C MET A 684 -37.65 -5.82 13.64
N GLU A 685 -38.62 -5.19 12.96
CA GLU A 685 -40.02 -5.16 13.29
C GLU A 685 -40.77 -6.32 12.59
#